data_9b65100cbe546adb2f518265d035f5ea
#
_entry.id   9b65100cbe546adb2f518265d035f5ea
#
_cell.length_a   1.000
_cell.length_b   1.000
_cell.length_c   1.000
_cell.angle_alpha   90.00
_cell.angle_beta   90.00
_cell.angle_gamma   90.00
#
_symmetry.space_group_name_H-M   'P 1'
#
loop_
_entity.id
_entity.type
_entity.pdbx_description
1 polymer ?
#
loop_
_entity_poly.entity_id
_entity_poly.type
_entity_poly.pdbx_seq_one_letter_code
_entity_poly.pdbx_strand_id
1 'polypeptide(L)'
;MKKLLTLVLTGAMLLSCAVSVFADDAGLALAEGSRLKVENGIVDMIDGTITVGELKAEFAGSVDVAGKADDAAVCADDVVTAGGETAKAIIWGDASKDGKITLTDATRMLQSIAKWNVDISATAGDVDRNDKLTLADVSKLLQKLAKWSDISLGNVRMVFENKALTAEHEDSTLKLSFTSIMNKISATEGVKSTDEYSYKIKMAKNEFESCTVLLWSDVAREGMTAELSDFVSEFGDTVLPAKLEWVMYAPEYSYFREIDAEHFTFEKVNRDENVIGDGIPEIVIGMADSFEMKAETLQQFVITAESTKDTPAGMYKSTLTFKDADGKEVKKAAVYAYVWDFTVPDAPYSASLFSGWTGSAEVYDTMLDYNLSGYTLPYEITDERADAYMSDPRVTAFVIAGGAAGPNGEYGVDMYGGSMNKTPEQTVANYNKVASNPEWFKKGLFYYTDEPWGNGLDIVKTSYEYVTELLGTTNIRNITPLAGNDGNGSDYCQANDVDPVAYIDPYINVWCPQSTAFHLWSEGGKWGLRRFVRKYGEFADRAKAFKENGEELWWYVCCAPEVPYANYFTFYQGVIVRLLSWQQYFNDVDGVLYYRTFGGQISKYHFDIGNGDGVLQYEARLWGRTGYAPSWRLLQIRDGFDDFDYLRMAEELVGREAVMKVVTKVSSGMLKYTEDYRVLEAARDEIVQMILDNQK
;
A
#
# COMPACT_ATOMS: atom_id res chain seq x y z
N MET A 1 -35.83 -27.81 -3.26
CA MET A 1 -34.44 -27.40 -3.45
C MET A 1 -33.46 -27.77 -2.31
N LYS A 2 -33.92 -28.29 -1.15
CA LYS A 2 -33.06 -28.72 -0.04
C LYS A 2 -32.54 -30.17 -0.10
N LYS A 3 -32.85 -30.93 -1.14
CA LYS A 3 -32.44 -32.34 -1.32
C LYS A 3 -31.34 -32.53 -2.39
N LEU A 4 -30.93 -31.46 -3.10
CA LEU A 4 -29.86 -31.54 -4.12
C LEU A 4 -28.49 -31.12 -3.58
N LEU A 5 -28.42 -30.43 -2.44
CA LEU A 5 -27.17 -29.97 -1.85
C LEU A 5 -26.46 -31.04 -0.98
N THR A 6 -27.20 -32.07 -0.56
CA THR A 6 -26.64 -33.14 0.30
C THR A 6 -25.96 -34.26 -0.49
N LEU A 7 -26.12 -34.29 -1.80
CA LEU A 7 -25.52 -35.32 -2.65
C LEU A 7 -24.18 -34.91 -3.25
N VAL A 8 -23.81 -33.61 -3.20
CA VAL A 8 -22.52 -33.10 -3.69
C VAL A 8 -21.46 -33.12 -2.59
N LEU A 9 -21.85 -32.98 -1.32
CA LEU A 9 -20.89 -33.04 -0.20
C LEU A 9 -20.54 -34.47 0.26
N THR A 10 -21.35 -35.47 -0.09
CA THR A 10 -21.01 -36.87 0.19
C THR A 10 -20.18 -37.52 -0.91
N GLY A 11 -20.09 -36.91 -2.10
CA GLY A 11 -19.25 -37.38 -3.19
C GLY A 11 -17.78 -36.97 -3.05
N ALA A 12 -17.51 -35.87 -2.34
CA ALA A 12 -16.16 -35.36 -2.14
C ALA A 12 -15.41 -36.01 -0.97
N MET A 13 -16.11 -36.68 -0.06
CA MET A 13 -15.48 -37.38 1.07
C MET A 13 -15.23 -38.89 0.85
N LEU A 14 -15.60 -39.43 -0.31
CA LEU A 14 -15.37 -40.85 -0.64
C LEU A 14 -14.30 -41.05 -1.74
N LEU A 15 -13.63 -39.96 -2.21
CA LEU A 15 -12.52 -40.08 -3.14
C LEU A 15 -11.14 -39.94 -2.48
N SER A 16 -11.06 -39.76 -1.17
CA SER A 16 -9.77 -39.58 -0.46
C SER A 16 -9.20 -40.87 0.17
N CYS A 17 -9.75 -42.03 -0.15
CA CYS A 17 -9.27 -43.32 0.41
C CYS A 17 -8.98 -44.40 -0.65
N ALA A 18 -8.70 -44.04 -1.90
CA ALA A 18 -8.36 -45.04 -2.92
C ALA A 18 -7.26 -44.57 -3.84
N VAL A 19 -6.17 -43.99 -3.33
CA VAL A 19 -4.92 -43.82 -4.07
C VAL A 19 -3.76 -44.25 -3.19
N SER A 20 -3.62 -45.55 -3.05
CA SER A 20 -2.42 -46.14 -2.50
C SER A 20 -2.20 -47.53 -3.06
N VAL A 21 -2.10 -47.65 -4.38
CA VAL A 21 -1.50 -48.83 -5.04
C VAL A 21 -1.29 -48.49 -6.53
N PHE A 22 -0.46 -47.55 -6.88
CA PHE A 22 0.19 -47.43 -8.22
C PHE A 22 1.28 -46.34 -8.15
N ALA A 23 2.15 -46.39 -7.15
CA ALA A 23 3.21 -45.38 -6.98
C ALA A 23 4.56 -45.78 -7.60
N ASP A 24 4.69 -46.97 -8.17
CA ASP A 24 6.00 -47.50 -8.62
C ASP A 24 6.32 -47.25 -10.11
N ASP A 25 5.39 -46.73 -10.91
CA ASP A 25 5.60 -46.50 -12.35
C ASP A 25 5.51 -45.04 -12.80
N ALA A 26 5.43 -44.09 -11.90
CA ALA A 26 5.23 -42.66 -12.28
C ALA A 26 6.50 -41.98 -12.83
N GLY A 27 7.66 -42.63 -12.84
CA GLY A 27 8.91 -42.00 -13.27
C GLY A 27 9.25 -40.75 -12.46
N LEU A 28 9.79 -39.73 -13.10
CA LEU A 28 10.09 -38.41 -12.50
C LEU A 28 8.89 -37.43 -12.59
N ALA A 29 7.66 -37.94 -12.52
CA ALA A 29 6.46 -37.10 -12.51
C ALA A 29 6.37 -36.28 -11.23
N LEU A 30 6.06 -35.01 -11.36
CA LEU A 30 5.94 -34.08 -10.24
C LEU A 30 4.58 -34.21 -9.54
N ALA A 31 4.53 -33.97 -8.24
CA ALA A 31 3.30 -33.90 -7.46
C ALA A 31 2.43 -32.73 -7.94
N GLU A 32 1.11 -32.84 -7.73
CA GLU A 32 0.19 -31.74 -8.02
C GLU A 32 0.54 -30.53 -7.13
N GLY A 33 0.75 -29.37 -7.77
CA GLY A 33 1.16 -28.13 -7.08
C GLY A 33 2.68 -27.99 -6.91
N SER A 34 3.49 -28.97 -7.34
CA SER A 34 4.95 -28.81 -7.34
C SER A 34 5.39 -27.69 -8.28
N ARG A 35 6.34 -26.88 -7.81
CA ARG A 35 6.93 -25.79 -8.57
C ARG A 35 8.20 -26.21 -9.35
N LEU A 36 8.67 -27.40 -9.11
CA LEU A 36 9.82 -27.96 -9.82
C LEU A 36 9.50 -28.19 -11.29
N LYS A 37 10.54 -28.34 -12.08
CA LYS A 37 10.46 -28.78 -13.48
C LYS A 37 11.50 -29.86 -13.77
N VAL A 38 11.06 -30.85 -14.50
CA VAL A 38 11.95 -31.92 -14.99
C VAL A 38 12.02 -31.78 -16.50
N GLU A 39 13.10 -31.23 -16.98
CA GLU A 39 13.33 -30.99 -18.42
C GLU A 39 14.79 -31.27 -18.79
N ASN A 40 15.02 -31.81 -19.96
CA ASN A 40 16.38 -32.00 -20.52
C ASN A 40 17.35 -32.73 -19.56
N GLY A 41 16.82 -33.63 -18.74
CA GLY A 41 17.64 -34.40 -17.76
C GLY A 41 18.08 -33.61 -16.54
N ILE A 42 17.41 -32.50 -16.22
CA ILE A 42 17.61 -31.74 -15.00
C ILE A 42 16.31 -31.61 -14.21
N VAL A 43 16.41 -31.61 -12.89
CA VAL A 43 15.39 -31.11 -11.96
C VAL A 43 15.76 -29.67 -11.66
N ASP A 44 14.97 -28.78 -12.19
CA ASP A 44 15.15 -27.33 -12.12
C ASP A 44 14.19 -26.70 -11.11
N MET A 45 14.37 -25.43 -10.75
CA MET A 45 13.51 -24.65 -9.88
C MET A 45 13.66 -25.02 -8.39
N ILE A 46 14.75 -25.68 -8.03
CA ILE A 46 15.09 -25.95 -6.64
C ILE A 46 15.52 -24.64 -6.00
N ASP A 47 14.74 -24.14 -5.04
CA ASP A 47 15.00 -22.91 -4.34
C ASP A 47 15.79 -23.16 -3.04
N GLY A 48 16.86 -22.41 -2.87
CA GLY A 48 17.66 -22.40 -1.65
C GLY A 48 18.32 -23.73 -1.28
N THR A 49 18.55 -23.92 0.01
CA THR A 49 19.02 -25.18 0.60
C THR A 49 17.81 -26.00 1.05
N ILE A 50 17.44 -27.01 0.29
CA ILE A 50 16.40 -27.97 0.68
C ILE A 50 17.01 -29.31 1.05
N THR A 51 16.29 -30.06 1.88
CA THR A 51 16.66 -31.44 2.23
C THR A 51 16.19 -32.40 1.15
N VAL A 52 16.81 -33.57 1.14
CA VAL A 52 16.40 -34.66 0.24
C VAL A 52 14.94 -35.07 0.47
N GLY A 53 14.47 -35.06 1.72
CA GLY A 53 13.09 -35.36 2.05
C GLY A 53 12.10 -34.34 1.49
N GLU A 54 12.44 -33.07 1.55
CA GLU A 54 11.65 -31.99 0.94
C GLU A 54 11.63 -32.12 -0.59
N LEU A 55 12.77 -32.37 -1.21
CA LEU A 55 12.82 -32.61 -2.66
C LEU A 55 11.98 -33.82 -3.08
N LYS A 56 12.03 -34.93 -2.34
CA LYS A 56 11.22 -36.13 -2.61
C LYS A 56 9.72 -35.86 -2.55
N ALA A 57 9.28 -34.96 -1.66
CA ALA A 57 7.88 -34.60 -1.52
C ALA A 57 7.32 -33.85 -2.75
N GLU A 58 8.18 -33.27 -3.59
CA GLU A 58 7.79 -32.60 -4.81
C GLU A 58 7.47 -33.55 -5.98
N PHE A 59 7.64 -34.86 -5.81
CA PHE A 59 7.34 -35.86 -6.80
C PHE A 59 6.08 -36.66 -6.48
N ALA A 60 5.34 -37.06 -7.51
CA ALA A 60 4.12 -37.86 -7.36
C ALA A 60 4.42 -39.31 -6.94
N GLY A 61 5.63 -39.80 -7.20
CA GLY A 61 6.09 -41.14 -6.89
C GLY A 61 7.32 -41.17 -5.97
N SER A 62 7.76 -42.38 -5.62
CA SER A 62 8.98 -42.54 -4.83
C SER A 62 10.21 -42.25 -5.69
N VAL A 63 11.07 -41.35 -5.24
CA VAL A 63 12.33 -41.01 -5.91
C VAL A 63 13.52 -41.28 -4.99
N ASP A 64 14.65 -41.68 -5.56
CA ASP A 64 15.95 -41.70 -4.90
C ASP A 64 16.75 -40.44 -5.29
N VAL A 65 17.42 -39.83 -4.33
CA VAL A 65 18.26 -38.67 -4.56
C VAL A 65 19.67 -38.98 -4.14
N ALA A 66 20.48 -39.42 -5.11
CA ALA A 66 21.89 -39.76 -4.94
C ALA A 66 22.19 -40.75 -3.79
N GLY A 67 21.21 -41.58 -3.37
CA GLY A 67 21.34 -42.46 -2.24
C GLY A 67 21.47 -41.77 -0.87
N LYS A 68 21.11 -40.49 -0.78
CA LYS A 68 21.21 -39.69 0.44
C LYS A 68 20.03 -39.92 1.37
N ALA A 69 20.25 -39.72 2.67
CA ALA A 69 19.19 -39.74 3.69
C ALA A 69 18.31 -38.46 3.57
N ASP A 70 17.05 -38.54 4.07
CA ASP A 70 16.07 -37.47 3.89
C ASP A 70 16.46 -36.15 4.58
N ASP A 71 17.27 -36.21 5.62
CA ASP A 71 17.79 -35.02 6.33
C ASP A 71 19.05 -34.42 5.69
N ALA A 72 19.60 -35.04 4.66
CA ALA A 72 20.77 -34.54 3.96
C ALA A 72 20.39 -33.37 3.03
N ALA A 73 21.31 -32.41 2.85
CA ALA A 73 21.14 -31.34 1.88
C ALA A 73 21.20 -31.87 0.43
N VAL A 74 20.34 -31.37 -0.42
CA VAL A 74 20.44 -31.54 -1.88
C VAL A 74 21.59 -30.68 -2.38
N CYS A 75 22.41 -31.22 -3.28
CA CYS A 75 23.53 -30.50 -3.89
C CYS A 75 23.33 -30.44 -5.41
N ALA A 76 23.93 -29.45 -6.04
CA ALA A 76 23.98 -29.42 -7.49
C ALA A 76 24.64 -30.70 -8.04
N ASP A 77 24.15 -31.21 -9.15
CA ASP A 77 24.50 -32.47 -9.81
C ASP A 77 24.09 -33.77 -9.04
N ASP A 78 23.37 -33.67 -7.91
CA ASP A 78 22.77 -34.87 -7.28
C ASP A 78 21.82 -35.55 -8.28
N VAL A 79 21.95 -36.86 -8.41
CA VAL A 79 21.14 -37.64 -9.35
C VAL A 79 19.82 -38.03 -8.69
N VAL A 80 18.72 -37.59 -9.28
CA VAL A 80 17.35 -37.98 -8.89
C VAL A 80 16.92 -39.12 -9.82
N THR A 81 16.46 -40.21 -9.25
CA THR A 81 16.11 -41.44 -10.00
C THR A 81 14.72 -41.92 -9.58
N ALA A 82 13.86 -42.25 -10.55
CA ALA A 82 12.57 -42.89 -10.35
C ALA A 82 12.16 -43.65 -11.63
N GLY A 83 11.60 -44.85 -11.49
CA GLY A 83 11.05 -45.63 -12.59
C GLY A 83 12.04 -45.91 -13.78
N GLY A 84 13.35 -45.87 -13.50
CA GLY A 84 14.40 -46.02 -14.51
C GLY A 84 14.78 -44.73 -15.25
N GLU A 85 14.11 -43.61 -14.95
CA GLU A 85 14.49 -42.26 -15.42
C GLU A 85 15.47 -41.59 -14.45
N THR A 86 16.33 -40.74 -14.97
CA THR A 86 17.31 -40.00 -14.18
C THR A 86 17.36 -38.55 -14.60
N ALA A 87 17.47 -37.65 -13.62
CA ALA A 87 17.76 -36.23 -13.86
C ALA A 87 18.74 -35.73 -12.78
N LYS A 88 19.40 -34.61 -13.03
CA LYS A 88 20.29 -33.97 -12.06
C LYS A 88 19.58 -32.83 -11.36
N ALA A 89 19.64 -32.78 -10.06
CA ALA A 89 19.20 -31.62 -9.30
C ALA A 89 20.13 -30.43 -9.61
N ILE A 90 19.55 -29.28 -9.90
CA ILE A 90 20.31 -28.04 -10.15
C ILE A 90 19.88 -26.99 -9.14
N ILE A 91 20.82 -26.56 -8.32
CA ILE A 91 20.71 -25.40 -7.44
C ILE A 91 21.57 -24.31 -8.05
N TRP A 92 20.94 -23.34 -8.70
CA TRP A 92 21.66 -22.30 -9.41
C TRP A 92 22.49 -21.44 -8.46
N GLY A 93 23.80 -21.41 -8.70
CA GLY A 93 24.79 -20.77 -7.86
C GLY A 93 25.59 -21.73 -6.97
N ASP A 94 25.13 -22.96 -6.72
CA ASP A 94 25.88 -23.99 -6.02
C ASP A 94 26.90 -24.67 -6.96
N ALA A 95 27.86 -23.90 -7.42
CA ALA A 95 28.90 -24.40 -8.30
C ALA A 95 29.87 -25.34 -7.59
N SER A 96 30.01 -25.23 -6.28
CA SER A 96 30.88 -26.09 -5.47
C SER A 96 30.27 -27.46 -5.16
N LYS A 97 28.99 -27.65 -5.40
CA LYS A 97 28.20 -28.88 -5.14
C LYS A 97 28.14 -29.25 -3.65
N ASP A 98 28.03 -28.24 -2.79
CA ASP A 98 27.95 -28.44 -1.35
C ASP A 98 26.54 -28.15 -0.78
N GLY A 99 25.58 -27.85 -1.65
CA GLY A 99 24.20 -27.53 -1.32
C GLY A 99 24.01 -26.14 -0.71
N LYS A 100 24.98 -25.25 -0.86
CA LYS A 100 24.93 -23.88 -0.36
C LYS A 100 25.39 -22.90 -1.42
N ILE A 101 24.84 -21.70 -1.38
CA ILE A 101 25.26 -20.60 -2.25
C ILE A 101 26.10 -19.64 -1.44
N THR A 102 27.40 -19.63 -1.67
CA THR A 102 28.38 -18.92 -0.85
C THR A 102 29.52 -18.30 -1.69
N LEU A 103 30.42 -17.54 -1.07
CA LEU A 103 31.65 -17.05 -1.72
C LEU A 103 32.55 -18.19 -2.21
N THR A 104 32.39 -19.43 -1.68
CA THR A 104 33.13 -20.59 -2.16
C THR A 104 32.78 -20.89 -3.60
N ASP A 105 31.50 -20.77 -3.98
CA ASP A 105 31.02 -20.98 -5.34
C ASP A 105 31.62 -19.97 -6.31
N ALA A 106 31.56 -18.69 -5.97
CA ALA A 106 32.20 -17.63 -6.74
C ALA A 106 33.69 -17.87 -6.94
N THR A 107 34.38 -18.34 -5.88
CA THR A 107 35.80 -18.69 -5.95
C THR A 107 36.05 -19.87 -6.88
N ARG A 108 35.22 -20.93 -6.78
CA ARG A 108 35.34 -22.11 -7.63
C ARG A 108 35.02 -21.77 -9.12
N MET A 109 34.04 -20.93 -9.36
CA MET A 109 33.74 -20.43 -10.70
C MET A 109 34.94 -19.66 -11.28
N LEU A 110 35.52 -18.73 -10.54
CA LEU A 110 36.71 -18.00 -10.97
C LEU A 110 37.89 -18.92 -11.27
N GLN A 111 38.15 -19.92 -10.40
CA GLN A 111 39.19 -20.91 -10.63
C GLN A 111 38.96 -21.72 -11.94
N SER A 112 37.72 -22.11 -12.18
CA SER A 112 37.34 -22.80 -13.40
C SER A 112 37.51 -21.94 -14.66
N ILE A 113 37.10 -20.67 -14.59
CA ILE A 113 37.29 -19.69 -15.68
C ILE A 113 38.79 -19.48 -15.95
N ALA A 114 39.60 -19.46 -14.88
CA ALA A 114 41.06 -19.40 -14.99
C ALA A 114 41.68 -20.72 -15.46
N LYS A 115 40.86 -21.73 -15.80
CA LYS A 115 41.30 -23.07 -16.26
C LYS A 115 42.09 -23.86 -15.25
N TRP A 116 41.84 -23.65 -13.96
CA TRP A 116 42.38 -24.51 -12.92
C TRP A 116 41.61 -25.82 -12.91
N ASN A 117 42.24 -26.91 -12.54
CA ASN A 117 41.58 -28.20 -12.40
C ASN A 117 40.78 -28.23 -11.07
N VAL A 118 39.54 -27.79 -11.11
CA VAL A 118 38.62 -27.76 -9.98
C VAL A 118 37.35 -28.55 -10.33
N ASP A 119 36.84 -29.26 -9.33
CA ASP A 119 35.53 -29.95 -9.46
C ASP A 119 34.43 -28.95 -9.19
N ILE A 120 33.59 -28.67 -10.21
CA ILE A 120 32.44 -27.77 -10.13
C ILE A 120 31.27 -28.33 -10.95
N SER A 121 30.05 -27.90 -10.57
CA SER A 121 28.92 -27.96 -11.47
C SER A 121 28.97 -26.76 -12.43
N ALA A 122 29.34 -26.99 -13.69
CA ALA A 122 29.36 -25.94 -14.69
C ALA A 122 27.93 -25.44 -14.99
N THR A 123 26.94 -26.34 -14.94
CA THR A 123 25.52 -25.99 -15.13
C THR A 123 25.02 -25.10 -14.00
N ALA A 124 25.22 -25.47 -12.74
CA ALA A 124 24.80 -24.65 -11.62
C ALA A 124 25.55 -23.31 -11.51
N GLY A 125 26.78 -23.25 -12.05
CA GLY A 125 27.58 -22.05 -12.11
C GLY A 125 27.22 -21.08 -13.26
N ASP A 126 26.56 -21.56 -14.31
CA ASP A 126 26.01 -20.74 -15.40
C ASP A 126 24.70 -20.08 -14.97
N VAL A 127 24.80 -19.12 -14.05
CA VAL A 127 23.65 -18.54 -13.37
C VAL A 127 22.85 -17.58 -14.25
N ASP A 128 23.32 -17.22 -15.42
CA ASP A 128 22.57 -16.47 -16.43
C ASP A 128 22.02 -17.35 -17.56
N ARG A 129 22.30 -18.68 -17.51
CA ARG A 129 21.80 -19.73 -18.42
C ARG A 129 22.12 -19.45 -19.91
N ASN A 130 23.25 -18.88 -20.18
CA ASN A 130 23.70 -18.63 -21.56
C ASN A 130 24.58 -19.76 -22.11
N ASP A 131 24.61 -20.92 -21.46
CA ASP A 131 25.43 -22.10 -21.74
C ASP A 131 26.95 -21.87 -21.68
N LYS A 132 27.35 -20.83 -20.90
CA LYS A 132 28.77 -20.47 -20.74
C LYS A 132 29.05 -19.96 -19.35
N LEU A 133 29.97 -20.60 -18.65
CA LEU A 133 30.47 -20.07 -17.40
C LEU A 133 31.47 -18.93 -17.65
N THR A 134 31.09 -17.71 -17.26
CA THR A 134 31.83 -16.47 -17.51
C THR A 134 31.98 -15.61 -16.26
N LEU A 135 32.68 -14.46 -16.38
CA LEU A 135 32.75 -13.47 -15.29
C LEU A 135 31.40 -12.79 -15.02
N ALA A 136 30.47 -12.81 -15.99
CA ALA A 136 29.12 -12.29 -15.78
C ALA A 136 28.38 -13.11 -14.73
N ASP A 137 28.48 -14.46 -14.78
CA ASP A 137 27.89 -15.35 -13.80
C ASP A 137 28.45 -15.13 -12.41
N VAL A 138 29.77 -14.97 -12.30
CA VAL A 138 30.44 -14.65 -11.03
C VAL A 138 29.94 -13.31 -10.50
N SER A 139 29.82 -12.29 -11.34
CA SER A 139 29.31 -10.98 -10.96
C SER A 139 27.88 -11.09 -10.42
N LYS A 140 27.03 -11.81 -11.13
CA LYS A 140 25.62 -12.02 -10.77
C LYS A 140 25.49 -12.80 -9.44
N LEU A 141 26.31 -13.83 -9.26
CA LEU A 141 26.37 -14.57 -8.00
C LEU A 141 26.82 -13.67 -6.84
N LEU A 142 27.84 -12.83 -7.04
CA LEU A 142 28.32 -11.90 -6.03
C LEU A 142 27.27 -10.84 -5.68
N GLN A 143 26.53 -10.34 -6.66
CA GLN A 143 25.41 -9.42 -6.45
C GLN A 143 24.31 -10.09 -5.61
N LYS A 144 23.95 -11.36 -5.90
CA LYS A 144 23.02 -12.12 -5.07
C LYS A 144 23.53 -12.29 -3.65
N LEU A 145 24.79 -12.67 -3.47
CA LEU A 145 25.41 -12.79 -2.14
C LEU A 145 25.53 -11.46 -1.39
N ALA A 146 25.62 -10.35 -2.13
CA ALA A 146 25.55 -9.01 -1.59
C ALA A 146 24.10 -8.55 -1.34
N LYS A 147 23.12 -9.46 -1.52
CA LYS A 147 21.69 -9.25 -1.26
C LYS A 147 21.06 -8.13 -2.11
N TRP A 148 21.48 -7.95 -3.33
CA TRP A 148 20.80 -7.06 -4.26
C TRP A 148 19.40 -7.65 -4.57
N SER A 149 18.35 -6.85 -4.35
CA SER A 149 16.97 -7.29 -4.30
C SER A 149 16.39 -7.89 -5.59
N ASP A 150 17.03 -7.67 -6.73
CA ASP A 150 16.54 -8.06 -8.05
C ASP A 150 17.46 -9.03 -8.78
N ILE A 151 18.33 -9.72 -8.06
CA ILE A 151 19.22 -10.72 -8.64
C ILE A 151 18.64 -12.12 -8.42
N SER A 152 18.22 -12.75 -9.50
CA SER A 152 17.84 -14.16 -9.57
C SER A 152 18.95 -14.98 -10.20
N LEU A 153 19.23 -16.16 -9.69
CA LEU A 153 20.23 -17.09 -10.21
C LEU A 153 19.51 -18.22 -10.97
N GLY A 154 19.87 -18.42 -12.23
CA GLY A 154 19.36 -19.55 -13.03
C GLY A 154 17.88 -19.51 -13.42
N ASN A 155 17.08 -18.74 -12.73
CA ASN A 155 15.64 -18.59 -12.99
C ASN A 155 15.36 -17.63 -14.16
N VAL A 156 16.23 -17.63 -15.15
CA VAL A 156 16.13 -16.77 -16.33
C VAL A 156 15.22 -17.41 -17.37
N ARG A 157 13.99 -17.70 -16.98
CA ARG A 157 12.98 -17.95 -18.02
C ARG A 157 12.52 -16.68 -18.71
N MET A 158 12.66 -15.58 -18.00
CA MET A 158 12.66 -14.29 -18.62
C MET A 158 14.08 -13.74 -18.47
N VAL A 159 14.95 -14.00 -19.43
CA VAL A 159 15.97 -13.02 -19.75
C VAL A 159 15.15 -11.76 -19.98
N PHE A 160 15.13 -10.88 -18.97
CA PHE A 160 14.68 -9.53 -19.16
C PHE A 160 15.75 -8.88 -20.02
N GLU A 161 15.86 -9.37 -21.26
CA GLU A 161 16.49 -8.59 -22.27
C GLU A 161 15.73 -7.27 -22.20
N ASN A 162 16.43 -6.20 -21.88
CA ASN A 162 16.00 -4.83 -22.13
C ASN A 162 15.79 -4.62 -23.65
N LYS A 163 15.23 -5.61 -24.28
CA LYS A 163 14.90 -5.57 -25.67
C LYS A 163 13.56 -4.89 -25.75
N ALA A 164 13.62 -3.64 -26.19
CA ALA A 164 12.43 -2.87 -26.51
C ALA A 164 11.44 -3.79 -27.22
N LEU A 165 10.28 -4.01 -26.61
CA LEU A 165 9.18 -4.63 -27.32
C LEU A 165 8.74 -3.63 -28.38
N THR A 166 8.96 -3.95 -29.65
CA THR A 166 8.58 -3.08 -30.73
C THR A 166 7.21 -3.50 -31.24
N ALA A 167 6.29 -2.56 -31.40
CA ALA A 167 5.02 -2.79 -32.05
C ALA A 167 5.22 -3.17 -33.50
N GLU A 168 4.31 -3.98 -34.04
CA GLU A 168 4.39 -4.42 -35.47
C GLU A 168 4.37 -3.24 -36.44
N HIS A 169 3.61 -2.18 -36.09
CA HIS A 169 3.48 -0.95 -36.87
C HIS A 169 3.78 0.27 -35.99
N GLU A 170 5.01 0.36 -35.49
CA GLU A 170 5.38 1.43 -34.59
C GLU A 170 5.15 2.82 -35.19
N ASP A 171 4.44 3.66 -34.42
CA ASP A 171 4.14 5.03 -34.80
C ASP A 171 5.07 6.02 -34.08
N SER A 172 5.92 6.69 -34.83
CA SER A 172 6.90 7.64 -34.29
C SER A 172 6.29 8.93 -33.75
N THR A 173 5.01 9.23 -34.07
CA THR A 173 4.28 10.39 -33.52
C THR A 173 3.62 10.10 -32.17
N LEU A 174 3.68 8.83 -31.73
CA LEU A 174 3.37 8.43 -30.37
C LEU A 174 4.67 8.25 -29.57
N LYS A 175 4.67 8.70 -28.31
CA LYS A 175 5.75 8.45 -27.35
C LYS A 175 5.16 7.79 -26.12
N LEU A 176 5.78 6.70 -25.70
CA LEU A 176 5.39 5.93 -24.53
C LEU A 176 6.49 6.02 -23.49
N SER A 177 6.13 6.38 -22.26
CA SER A 177 7.05 6.32 -21.13
C SER A 177 6.30 5.94 -19.85
N PHE A 178 7.03 5.79 -18.78
CA PHE A 178 6.51 5.41 -17.48
C PHE A 178 7.06 6.32 -16.39
N THR A 179 6.32 6.41 -15.30
CA THR A 179 6.82 7.06 -14.09
C THR A 179 6.21 6.42 -12.85
N SER A 180 6.79 6.72 -11.70
CA SER A 180 6.17 6.40 -10.41
C SER A 180 4.81 7.05 -10.30
N ILE A 181 3.86 6.34 -9.65
CA ILE A 181 2.55 6.90 -9.30
C ILE A 181 2.69 8.14 -8.39
N MET A 182 3.80 8.30 -7.69
CA MET A 182 4.10 9.48 -6.87
C MET A 182 4.43 10.73 -7.67
N ASN A 183 4.69 10.61 -8.98
CA ASN A 183 5.05 11.72 -9.85
C ASN A 183 3.86 12.14 -10.72
N LYS A 184 3.14 13.17 -10.29
CA LYS A 184 2.03 13.73 -11.09
C LYS A 184 2.58 14.61 -12.21
N ILE A 185 2.18 14.32 -13.44
CA ILE A 185 2.55 15.08 -14.64
C ILE A 185 1.29 15.68 -15.22
N SER A 186 1.33 16.99 -15.49
CA SER A 186 0.21 17.70 -16.13
C SER A 186 -0.07 17.15 -17.54
N ALA A 187 -1.34 17.11 -17.94
CA ALA A 187 -1.76 16.67 -19.28
C ALA A 187 -1.15 17.50 -20.42
N THR A 188 -0.78 18.74 -20.14
CA THR A 188 -0.16 19.67 -21.11
C THR A 188 1.36 19.64 -21.07
N GLU A 189 1.93 18.92 -20.12
CA GLU A 189 3.38 18.74 -20.03
C GLU A 189 3.82 17.67 -21.04
N GLY A 190 4.68 18.03 -21.97
CA GLY A 190 5.22 17.11 -22.96
C GLY A 190 6.12 16.05 -22.31
N VAL A 191 6.08 14.85 -22.82
CA VAL A 191 7.03 13.80 -22.43
C VAL A 191 8.42 14.21 -22.91
N LYS A 192 9.25 14.69 -22.00
CA LYS A 192 10.61 15.18 -22.30
C LYS A 192 11.63 14.06 -22.48
N SER A 193 11.25 12.82 -22.16
CA SER A 193 12.11 11.64 -22.25
C SER A 193 12.02 10.97 -23.62
N THR A 194 13.02 10.18 -23.93
CA THR A 194 12.95 9.18 -25.00
C THR A 194 11.90 8.14 -24.67
N ASP A 195 11.32 7.48 -25.69
CA ASP A 195 10.44 6.34 -25.50
C ASP A 195 11.07 5.33 -24.50
N GLU A 196 10.31 4.93 -23.52
CA GLU A 196 10.67 3.87 -22.58
C GLU A 196 9.83 2.63 -22.91
N TYR A 197 10.48 1.48 -22.91
CA TYR A 197 9.87 0.24 -23.33
C TYR A 197 9.72 -0.77 -22.21
N SER A 198 10.02 -0.35 -20.99
CA SER A 198 9.82 -1.18 -19.81
C SER A 198 9.70 -0.36 -18.51
N TYR A 199 8.94 -0.89 -17.56
CA TYR A 199 8.85 -0.40 -16.19
C TYR A 199 8.79 -1.57 -15.23
N LYS A 200 9.23 -1.37 -13.97
CA LYS A 200 9.19 -2.38 -12.91
C LYS A 200 8.49 -1.84 -11.66
N ILE A 201 7.34 -2.41 -11.37
CA ILE A 201 6.60 -2.24 -10.11
C ILE A 201 7.30 -3.12 -9.06
N LYS A 202 7.41 -2.65 -7.81
CA LYS A 202 7.99 -3.40 -6.69
C LYS A 202 7.00 -3.41 -5.54
N MET A 203 6.72 -4.59 -4.99
CA MET A 203 5.70 -4.78 -3.96
C MET A 203 6.02 -5.97 -3.07
N ALA A 204 5.45 -6.01 -1.87
CA ALA A 204 5.44 -7.20 -1.02
C ALA A 204 4.30 -8.15 -1.38
N LYS A 205 4.14 -9.24 -0.64
CA LYS A 205 2.93 -10.07 -0.65
C LYS A 205 1.82 -9.38 0.13
N ASN A 206 0.57 -9.57 -0.28
CA ASN A 206 -0.63 -8.97 0.33
C ASN A 206 -0.67 -7.45 0.19
N GLU A 207 -0.31 -6.94 -0.99
CA GLU A 207 -0.18 -5.52 -1.28
C GLU A 207 -0.71 -5.18 -2.66
N PHE A 208 -1.12 -3.93 -2.83
CA PHE A 208 -1.33 -3.30 -4.14
C PHE A 208 -0.24 -2.28 -4.39
N GLU A 209 0.32 -2.25 -5.58
CA GLU A 209 1.24 -1.19 -5.96
C GLU A 209 1.00 -0.77 -7.41
N SER A 210 1.26 0.50 -7.72
CA SER A 210 0.85 1.09 -8.99
C SER A 210 2.00 1.80 -9.71
N CYS A 211 1.88 1.90 -11.03
CA CYS A 211 2.71 2.81 -11.83
C CYS A 211 1.85 3.61 -12.82
N THR A 212 2.42 4.70 -13.31
CA THR A 212 1.80 5.54 -14.32
C THR A 212 2.38 5.27 -15.70
N VAL A 213 1.50 5.11 -16.67
CA VAL A 213 1.80 5.04 -18.10
C VAL A 213 1.53 6.40 -18.72
N LEU A 214 2.48 6.91 -19.48
CA LEU A 214 2.44 8.20 -20.14
C LEU A 214 2.44 8.00 -21.65
N LEU A 215 1.33 8.29 -22.32
CA LEU A 215 1.20 8.21 -23.77
C LEU A 215 1.01 9.62 -24.32
N TRP A 216 2.02 10.13 -25.03
CA TRP A 216 1.98 11.41 -25.71
C TRP A 216 1.70 11.22 -27.20
N SER A 217 0.91 12.10 -27.80
CA SER A 217 0.69 12.09 -29.24
C SER A 217 0.91 13.48 -29.84
N ASP A 218 1.73 13.54 -30.89
CA ASP A 218 1.96 14.77 -31.66
C ASP A 218 0.74 15.13 -32.54
N VAL A 219 -0.15 14.18 -32.80
CA VAL A 219 -1.35 14.37 -33.65
C VAL A 219 -2.61 13.91 -32.95
N ALA A 220 -3.77 14.42 -33.35
CA ALA A 220 -5.06 13.97 -32.84
C ALA A 220 -5.32 12.52 -33.28
N ARG A 221 -5.93 11.73 -32.39
CA ARG A 221 -6.25 10.32 -32.63
C ARG A 221 -7.64 9.98 -32.13
N GLU A 222 -8.31 9.09 -32.84
CA GLU A 222 -9.63 8.60 -32.50
C GLU A 222 -9.59 7.06 -32.49
N GLY A 223 -10.45 6.44 -31.69
CA GLY A 223 -10.64 4.98 -31.68
C GLY A 223 -9.43 4.16 -31.23
N MET A 224 -8.52 4.74 -30.48
CA MET A 224 -7.39 4.00 -29.91
C MET A 224 -7.84 3.02 -28.83
N THR A 225 -7.13 1.91 -28.70
CA THR A 225 -7.32 0.94 -27.61
C THR A 225 -6.01 0.68 -26.89
N ALA A 226 -6.11 0.25 -25.62
CA ALA A 226 -4.99 -0.18 -24.81
C ALA A 226 -5.32 -1.53 -24.18
N GLU A 227 -4.38 -2.46 -24.24
CA GLU A 227 -4.51 -3.80 -23.70
C GLU A 227 -3.30 -4.10 -22.80
N LEU A 228 -3.57 -4.64 -21.62
CA LEU A 228 -2.57 -5.17 -20.70
C LEU A 228 -2.74 -6.69 -20.65
N SER A 229 -1.70 -7.46 -20.97
CA SER A 229 -1.73 -8.91 -20.81
C SER A 229 -1.63 -9.27 -19.32
N ASP A 230 -1.95 -10.50 -18.97
CA ASP A 230 -1.70 -11.02 -17.64
C ASP A 230 -0.22 -10.86 -17.25
N PHE A 231 0.04 -10.55 -15.98
CA PHE A 231 1.38 -10.65 -15.42
C PHE A 231 1.67 -12.10 -15.08
N VAL A 232 2.52 -12.73 -15.86
CA VAL A 232 2.88 -14.14 -15.68
C VAL A 232 4.21 -14.22 -14.96
N SER A 233 4.29 -15.13 -13.96
CA SER A 233 5.51 -15.37 -13.19
C SER A 233 6.66 -15.79 -14.11
N GLU A 234 7.90 -15.55 -13.69
CA GLU A 234 9.09 -16.02 -14.38
C GLU A 234 9.10 -17.55 -14.57
N PHE A 235 8.30 -18.26 -13.79
CA PHE A 235 8.12 -19.71 -13.86
C PHE A 235 6.98 -20.13 -14.79
N GLY A 236 6.11 -19.18 -15.22
CA GLY A 236 5.00 -19.42 -16.12
C GLY A 236 3.81 -20.16 -15.49
N ASP A 237 3.78 -20.32 -14.18
CA ASP A 237 2.80 -21.12 -13.43
C ASP A 237 1.81 -20.27 -12.61
N THR A 238 2.11 -19.00 -12.39
CA THR A 238 1.29 -18.12 -11.58
C THR A 238 1.01 -16.82 -12.32
N VAL A 239 -0.22 -16.34 -12.20
CA VAL A 239 -0.66 -15.04 -12.71
C VAL A 239 -0.85 -14.10 -11.53
N LEU A 240 -0.23 -12.91 -11.63
CA LEU A 240 -0.44 -11.81 -10.69
C LEU A 240 -1.57 -10.94 -11.23
N PRO A 241 -2.67 -10.77 -10.50
CA PRO A 241 -3.75 -9.88 -10.92
C PRO A 241 -3.27 -8.44 -11.14
N ALA A 242 -3.77 -7.81 -12.18
CA ALA A 242 -3.50 -6.40 -12.42
C ALA A 242 -4.63 -5.74 -13.21
N LYS A 243 -4.73 -4.41 -13.07
CA LYS A 243 -5.70 -3.59 -13.76
C LYS A 243 -4.99 -2.50 -14.55
N LEU A 244 -5.47 -2.23 -15.76
CA LEU A 244 -5.16 -1.02 -16.52
C LEU A 244 -6.36 -0.09 -16.41
N GLU A 245 -6.14 1.12 -15.94
CA GLU A 245 -7.18 2.10 -15.70
C GLU A 245 -6.84 3.42 -16.37
N TRP A 246 -7.87 4.13 -16.80
CA TRP A 246 -7.75 5.42 -17.45
C TRP A 246 -7.70 6.54 -16.44
N VAL A 247 -6.82 7.50 -16.64
CA VAL A 247 -6.73 8.70 -15.81
C VAL A 247 -7.54 9.84 -16.43
N MET A 248 -8.49 10.34 -15.66
CA MET A 248 -9.20 11.56 -15.96
C MET A 248 -8.62 12.69 -15.12
N TYR A 249 -8.72 13.92 -15.64
CA TYR A 249 -8.09 15.07 -15.01
C TYR A 249 -9.06 15.80 -14.09
N ALA A 250 -8.51 16.41 -13.03
CA ALA A 250 -9.29 17.16 -12.07
C ALA A 250 -10.03 18.31 -12.75
N PRO A 251 -11.25 18.64 -12.26
CA PRO A 251 -11.93 19.87 -12.66
C PRO A 251 -11.09 21.09 -12.29
N GLU A 252 -11.29 22.16 -13.05
CA GLU A 252 -10.51 23.42 -13.05
C GLU A 252 -10.58 24.25 -11.76
N TYR A 253 -10.36 23.70 -10.58
CA TYR A 253 -10.31 24.52 -9.37
C TYR A 253 -9.25 24.03 -8.38
N SER A 254 -7.99 24.36 -8.67
CA SER A 254 -6.95 24.25 -7.67
C SER A 254 -6.61 25.62 -7.10
N TYR A 255 -6.66 25.74 -5.77
CA TYR A 255 -6.06 26.85 -5.10
C TYR A 255 -4.55 26.65 -5.10
N PHE A 256 -3.84 27.56 -5.74
CA PHE A 256 -2.41 27.69 -5.53
C PHE A 256 -2.16 28.78 -4.49
N ARG A 257 -1.37 28.48 -3.48
CA ARG A 257 -0.78 29.49 -2.60
C ARG A 257 0.71 29.45 -2.74
N GLU A 258 1.29 30.57 -3.10
CA GLU A 258 2.74 30.74 -3.06
C GLU A 258 3.20 30.95 -1.61
N ILE A 259 4.27 30.29 -1.21
CA ILE A 259 4.86 30.45 0.10
C ILE A 259 5.96 31.48 0.02
N ASP A 260 5.87 32.51 0.82
CA ASP A 260 7.03 33.31 1.16
C ASP A 260 7.90 32.52 2.13
N ALA A 261 8.96 31.91 1.61
CA ALA A 261 9.85 31.05 2.37
C ALA A 261 10.62 31.81 3.49
N GLU A 262 10.75 33.13 3.42
CA GLU A 262 11.41 33.93 4.45
C GLU A 262 10.46 34.26 5.62
N HIS A 263 9.17 34.43 5.35
CA HIS A 263 8.22 34.94 6.34
C HIS A 263 7.04 34.00 6.59
N PHE A 264 6.94 32.87 5.89
CA PHE A 264 5.77 31.96 5.94
C PHE A 264 4.45 32.71 5.74
N THR A 265 4.44 33.74 4.89
CA THR A 265 3.24 34.45 4.52
C THR A 265 2.65 33.82 3.27
N PHE A 266 1.38 33.48 3.37
CA PHE A 266 0.63 32.94 2.25
C PHE A 266 0.03 34.11 1.48
N GLU A 267 0.50 34.41 0.28
CA GLU A 267 -0.24 35.25 -0.64
C GLU A 267 -1.33 34.44 -1.32
N LYS A 268 -2.53 34.98 -1.30
CA LYS A 268 -3.66 34.42 -2.03
C LYS A 268 -3.42 34.68 -3.51
N VAL A 269 -2.95 33.67 -4.22
CA VAL A 269 -2.74 33.78 -5.68
C VAL A 269 -4.11 33.86 -6.35
N ASN A 270 -4.22 34.74 -7.32
CA ASN A 270 -5.45 34.97 -8.04
C ASN A 270 -5.86 33.70 -8.79
N ARG A 271 -7.12 33.28 -8.65
CA ARG A 271 -7.66 32.05 -9.21
C ARG A 271 -7.41 31.91 -10.72
N ASP A 272 -7.37 33.02 -11.43
CA ASP A 272 -7.30 33.03 -12.90
C ASP A 272 -5.87 32.91 -13.44
N GLU A 273 -4.85 33.13 -12.61
CA GLU A 273 -3.44 33.16 -13.05
C GLU A 273 -2.63 31.90 -12.76
N ASN A 274 -3.13 31.02 -11.88
CA ASN A 274 -2.40 29.80 -11.44
C ASN A 274 -3.28 28.54 -11.43
N VAL A 275 -4.25 28.49 -12.31
CA VAL A 275 -4.95 27.25 -12.59
C VAL A 275 -3.98 26.35 -13.32
N ILE A 276 -3.51 25.30 -12.64
CA ILE A 276 -3.04 24.12 -13.37
C ILE A 276 -4.31 23.55 -13.99
N GLY A 277 -4.78 24.21 -15.04
CA GLY A 277 -6.01 23.88 -15.71
C GLY A 277 -5.92 22.49 -16.26
N ASP A 278 -7.04 21.93 -16.67
CA ASP A 278 -7.29 20.67 -17.43
C ASP A 278 -6.23 19.53 -17.34
N GLY A 279 -5.22 19.65 -16.49
CA GLY A 279 -4.01 18.87 -16.55
C GLY A 279 -3.63 18.06 -15.31
N ILE A 280 -4.30 18.21 -14.17
CA ILE A 280 -3.94 17.47 -12.96
C ILE A 280 -4.54 16.06 -13.02
N PRO A 281 -3.73 14.98 -13.07
CA PRO A 281 -4.24 13.61 -13.02
C PRO A 281 -4.88 13.36 -11.65
N GLU A 282 -6.15 12.90 -11.65
CA GLU A 282 -6.88 12.81 -10.39
C GLU A 282 -7.85 11.63 -10.31
N ILE A 283 -8.63 11.35 -11.35
CA ILE A 283 -9.64 10.30 -11.28
C ILE A 283 -9.13 9.06 -12.00
N VAL A 284 -9.05 7.93 -11.31
CA VAL A 284 -8.61 6.66 -11.88
C VAL A 284 -9.85 5.80 -12.13
N ILE A 285 -10.17 5.54 -13.40
CA ILE A 285 -11.42 4.92 -13.81
C ILE A 285 -11.18 3.77 -14.78
N GLY A 286 -12.03 2.76 -14.73
CA GLY A 286 -11.95 1.62 -15.65
C GLY A 286 -11.88 2.04 -17.12
N MET A 287 -11.10 1.32 -17.91
CA MET A 287 -10.90 1.58 -19.34
C MET A 287 -12.23 1.65 -20.11
N ALA A 288 -12.26 2.50 -21.13
CA ALA A 288 -13.26 2.47 -22.19
C ALA A 288 -12.91 1.42 -23.25
N ASP A 289 -13.89 1.04 -24.07
CA ASP A 289 -13.64 0.16 -25.23
C ASP A 289 -12.64 0.83 -26.21
N SER A 290 -12.68 2.15 -26.30
CA SER A 290 -11.72 2.95 -27.05
C SER A 290 -11.60 4.36 -26.44
N PHE A 291 -10.53 5.08 -26.79
CA PHE A 291 -10.28 6.44 -26.34
C PHE A 291 -9.77 7.33 -27.48
N GLU A 292 -9.88 8.64 -27.27
CA GLU A 292 -9.40 9.67 -28.16
C GLU A 292 -8.25 10.45 -27.51
N MET A 293 -7.34 10.95 -28.31
CA MET A 293 -6.29 11.88 -27.87
C MET A 293 -6.33 13.14 -28.72
N LYS A 294 -6.20 14.30 -28.10
CA LYS A 294 -5.95 15.54 -28.81
C LYS A 294 -4.48 15.60 -29.24
N ALA A 295 -4.19 16.38 -30.28
CA ALA A 295 -2.81 16.63 -30.66
C ALA A 295 -2.06 17.37 -29.53
N GLU A 296 -0.78 17.05 -29.39
CA GLU A 296 0.12 17.67 -28.41
C GLU A 296 -0.39 17.54 -26.94
N THR A 297 -1.02 16.39 -26.63
CA THR A 297 -1.50 16.11 -25.28
C THR A 297 -0.97 14.79 -24.75
N LEU A 298 -0.90 14.72 -23.42
CA LEU A 298 -0.54 13.53 -22.66
C LEU A 298 -1.83 12.83 -22.18
N GLN A 299 -1.99 11.56 -22.56
CA GLN A 299 -2.95 10.67 -21.93
C GLN A 299 -2.23 9.76 -20.93
N GLN A 300 -2.78 9.68 -19.73
CA GLN A 300 -2.20 8.88 -18.67
C GLN A 300 -3.10 7.68 -18.35
N PHE A 301 -2.45 6.60 -17.94
CA PHE A 301 -3.09 5.40 -17.42
C PHE A 301 -2.36 4.96 -16.16
N VAL A 302 -3.05 4.22 -15.32
CA VAL A 302 -2.48 3.57 -14.14
C VAL A 302 -2.52 2.07 -14.35
N ILE A 303 -1.42 1.41 -14.08
CA ILE A 303 -1.38 -0.04 -13.91
C ILE A 303 -1.23 -0.31 -12.42
N THR A 304 -2.19 -1.02 -11.84
CA THR A 304 -2.16 -1.49 -10.46
C THR A 304 -2.03 -3.00 -10.46
N ALA A 305 -0.95 -3.52 -9.89
CA ALA A 305 -0.76 -4.93 -9.61
C ALA A 305 -1.24 -5.26 -8.20
N GLU A 306 -1.76 -6.47 -8.01
CA GLU A 306 -2.28 -6.97 -6.74
C GLU A 306 -1.60 -8.28 -6.38
N SER A 307 -0.99 -8.36 -5.20
CA SER A 307 -0.45 -9.59 -4.64
C SER A 307 -1.30 -10.05 -3.46
N THR A 308 -1.33 -11.35 -3.24
CA THR A 308 -1.94 -11.97 -2.06
C THR A 308 -0.84 -12.55 -1.17
N LYS A 309 -1.20 -13.05 0.01
CA LYS A 309 -0.27 -13.75 0.90
C LYS A 309 0.36 -14.99 0.25
N ASP A 310 -0.40 -15.62 -0.64
CA ASP A 310 0.02 -16.84 -1.34
C ASP A 310 0.75 -16.54 -2.65
N THR A 311 0.88 -15.27 -3.03
CA THR A 311 1.61 -14.88 -4.24
C THR A 311 3.08 -15.25 -4.09
N PRO A 312 3.64 -16.09 -4.97
CA PRO A 312 5.06 -16.41 -4.92
C PRO A 312 5.94 -15.19 -5.13
N ALA A 313 6.97 -15.06 -4.31
CA ALA A 313 7.99 -14.03 -4.51
C ALA A 313 8.72 -14.24 -5.83
N GLY A 314 9.15 -13.15 -6.48
CA GLY A 314 9.88 -13.19 -7.73
C GLY A 314 9.36 -12.22 -8.76
N MET A 315 9.74 -12.41 -10.00
CA MET A 315 9.45 -11.52 -11.11
C MET A 315 8.23 -12.00 -11.90
N TYR A 316 7.38 -11.05 -12.25
CA TYR A 316 6.24 -11.24 -13.15
C TYR A 316 6.36 -10.29 -14.34
N LYS A 317 5.86 -10.69 -15.48
CA LYS A 317 5.90 -9.89 -16.72
C LYS A 317 4.54 -9.81 -17.36
N SER A 318 4.20 -8.62 -17.81
CA SER A 318 3.07 -8.30 -18.66
C SER A 318 3.53 -7.55 -19.91
N THR A 319 2.66 -7.45 -20.89
CA THR A 319 2.85 -6.64 -22.09
C THR A 319 1.72 -5.65 -22.20
N LEU A 320 2.07 -4.36 -22.26
CA LEU A 320 1.15 -3.28 -22.57
C LEU A 320 1.21 -3.02 -24.08
N THR A 321 0.05 -3.02 -24.75
CA THR A 321 -0.07 -2.79 -26.19
C THR A 321 -1.09 -1.72 -26.48
N PHE A 322 -0.72 -0.72 -27.27
CA PHE A 322 -1.62 0.28 -27.83
C PHE A 322 -1.87 -0.02 -29.31
N LYS A 323 -3.14 0.07 -29.71
CA LYS A 323 -3.59 -0.14 -31.08
C LYS A 323 -4.32 1.11 -31.60
N ASP A 324 -4.23 1.35 -32.90
CA ASP A 324 -5.01 2.38 -33.59
C ASP A 324 -6.45 1.94 -33.87
N ALA A 325 -7.25 2.81 -34.50
CA ALA A 325 -8.64 2.54 -34.85
C ALA A 325 -8.82 1.31 -35.81
N ASP A 326 -7.79 0.96 -36.56
CA ASP A 326 -7.79 -0.20 -37.45
C ASP A 326 -7.34 -1.49 -36.72
N GLY A 327 -7.03 -1.40 -35.43
CA GLY A 327 -6.57 -2.52 -34.60
C GLY A 327 -5.09 -2.89 -34.80
N LYS A 328 -4.29 -2.03 -35.44
CA LYS A 328 -2.85 -2.26 -35.63
C LYS A 328 -2.09 -1.84 -34.37
N GLU A 329 -1.15 -2.67 -33.93
CA GLU A 329 -0.24 -2.33 -32.85
C GLU A 329 0.65 -1.15 -33.23
N VAL A 330 0.57 -0.06 -32.47
CA VAL A 330 1.30 1.19 -32.71
C VAL A 330 2.33 1.52 -31.63
N LYS A 331 2.15 1.02 -30.40
CA LYS A 331 3.13 1.05 -29.31
C LYS A 331 3.03 -0.20 -28.45
N LYS A 332 4.16 -0.63 -27.91
CA LYS A 332 4.26 -1.83 -27.06
C LYS A 332 5.38 -1.70 -26.06
N ALA A 333 5.13 -2.14 -24.83
CA ALA A 333 6.14 -2.14 -23.77
C ALA A 333 5.98 -3.35 -22.85
N ALA A 334 7.08 -3.74 -22.20
CA ALA A 334 7.06 -4.72 -21.11
C ALA A 334 6.81 -4.02 -19.78
N VAL A 335 5.90 -4.54 -18.98
CA VAL A 335 5.70 -4.13 -17.60
C VAL A 335 6.04 -5.29 -16.69
N TYR A 336 6.89 -5.04 -15.72
CA TYR A 336 7.32 -6.03 -14.74
C TYR A 336 6.75 -5.72 -13.38
N ALA A 337 6.48 -6.75 -12.59
CA ALA A 337 6.23 -6.64 -11.16
C ALA A 337 7.21 -7.55 -10.41
N TYR A 338 7.88 -7.02 -9.41
CA TYR A 338 8.75 -7.78 -8.52
C TYR A 338 8.13 -7.89 -7.15
N VAL A 339 7.74 -9.08 -6.75
CA VAL A 339 7.15 -9.38 -5.46
C VAL A 339 8.25 -9.81 -4.50
N TRP A 340 8.45 -9.04 -3.43
CA TRP A 340 9.41 -9.37 -2.37
C TRP A 340 8.92 -10.54 -1.51
N ASP A 341 9.86 -11.25 -0.91
CA ASP A 341 9.55 -12.43 -0.09
C ASP A 341 9.28 -12.08 1.38
N PHE A 342 8.32 -11.20 1.59
CA PHE A 342 7.69 -10.94 2.89
C PHE A 342 6.25 -10.50 2.68
N THR A 343 5.44 -10.58 3.73
CA THR A 343 3.99 -10.36 3.66
C THR A 343 3.59 -9.19 4.53
N VAL A 344 2.87 -8.22 3.95
CA VAL A 344 2.20 -7.15 4.70
C VAL A 344 1.06 -7.76 5.52
N PRO A 345 0.88 -7.38 6.79
CA PRO A 345 -0.18 -7.94 7.63
C PRO A 345 -1.59 -7.52 7.14
N ASP A 346 -2.61 -8.36 7.42
CA ASP A 346 -4.01 -7.97 7.14
C ASP A 346 -4.49 -6.82 8.03
N ALA A 347 -3.97 -6.76 9.25
CA ALA A 347 -4.27 -5.69 10.19
C ALA A 347 -3.22 -4.60 10.05
N PRO A 348 -3.53 -3.46 9.42
CA PRO A 348 -2.59 -2.35 9.33
C PRO A 348 -2.10 -1.91 10.71
N TYR A 349 -0.82 -1.58 10.84
CA TYR A 349 -0.27 -1.01 12.06
C TYR A 349 -0.83 0.38 12.35
N SER A 350 -1.15 1.15 11.31
CA SER A 350 -1.80 2.45 11.48
C SER A 350 -3.30 2.27 11.65
N ALA A 351 -3.85 2.76 12.74
CA ALA A 351 -5.29 2.91 12.83
C ALA A 351 -5.80 4.00 11.86
N SER A 352 -7.01 3.83 11.35
CA SER A 352 -7.63 4.81 10.46
C SER A 352 -9.09 5.05 10.82
N LEU A 353 -9.54 6.29 10.64
CA LEU A 353 -10.94 6.67 10.80
C LEU A 353 -11.31 7.68 9.73
N PHE A 354 -11.87 7.17 8.62
CA PHE A 354 -12.26 7.97 7.47
C PHE A 354 -13.78 7.95 7.32
N SER A 355 -14.40 9.08 7.06
CA SER A 355 -15.84 9.07 6.82
C SER A 355 -16.16 8.37 5.50
N GLY A 356 -16.64 7.13 5.58
CA GLY A 356 -17.13 6.34 4.46
C GLY A 356 -18.63 6.53 4.30
N TRP A 357 -19.00 7.51 3.59
CA TRP A 357 -20.27 8.17 3.69
C TRP A 357 -21.54 7.43 3.22
N THR A 358 -21.49 6.32 2.54
CA THR A 358 -22.72 5.86 1.85
C THR A 358 -23.59 4.89 2.64
N GLY A 359 -23.16 4.38 3.79
CA GLY A 359 -23.88 3.34 4.52
C GLY A 359 -24.04 2.02 3.72
N SER A 360 -23.39 1.91 2.57
CA SER A 360 -23.39 0.72 1.73
C SER A 360 -22.23 -0.18 2.11
N ALA A 361 -22.50 -1.48 2.31
CA ALA A 361 -21.48 -2.48 2.55
C ALA A 361 -20.44 -2.52 1.40
N GLU A 362 -20.87 -2.42 0.15
CA GLU A 362 -19.99 -2.39 -1.02
C GLU A 362 -18.96 -1.25 -0.97
N VAL A 363 -19.41 -0.04 -0.58
CA VAL A 363 -18.49 1.10 -0.46
C VAL A 363 -17.54 0.93 0.72
N TYR A 364 -18.02 0.39 1.83
CA TYR A 364 -17.20 0.11 2.99
C TYR A 364 -16.12 -0.93 2.66
N ASP A 365 -16.49 -2.02 1.99
CA ASP A 365 -15.56 -3.05 1.55
C ASP A 365 -14.47 -2.46 0.62
N THR A 366 -14.87 -1.58 -0.31
CA THR A 366 -13.92 -0.84 -1.16
C THR A 366 -12.96 0.03 -0.33
N MET A 367 -13.43 0.66 0.76
CA MET A 367 -12.53 1.44 1.64
C MET A 367 -11.49 0.54 2.31
N LEU A 368 -11.87 -0.67 2.71
CA LEU A 368 -10.95 -1.63 3.33
C LEU A 368 -9.81 -2.05 2.37
N ASP A 369 -10.07 -2.09 1.07
CA ASP A 369 -9.04 -2.35 0.05
C ASP A 369 -8.01 -1.20 -0.08
N TYR A 370 -8.30 -0.05 0.54
CA TYR A 370 -7.39 1.09 0.67
C TYR A 370 -6.84 1.27 2.10
N ASN A 371 -6.93 0.25 2.95
CA ASN A 371 -6.52 0.28 4.36
C ASN A 371 -7.29 1.31 5.21
N LEU A 372 -8.52 1.65 4.82
CA LEU A 372 -9.32 2.68 5.47
C LEU A 372 -10.53 2.12 6.20
N SER A 373 -10.66 2.42 7.49
CA SER A 373 -11.85 2.15 8.28
C SER A 373 -12.82 3.34 8.27
N GLY A 374 -14.10 3.07 8.13
CA GLY A 374 -15.13 4.11 8.18
C GLY A 374 -15.52 4.51 9.60
N TYR A 375 -16.00 5.74 9.80
CA TYR A 375 -16.53 6.19 11.09
C TYR A 375 -17.64 5.29 11.59
N THR A 376 -18.57 4.93 10.72
CA THR A 376 -19.64 4.00 11.03
C THR A 376 -19.46 2.72 10.24
N LEU A 377 -19.79 1.59 10.85
CA LEU A 377 -19.91 0.33 10.16
C LEU A 377 -21.09 0.37 9.17
N PRO A 378 -21.12 -0.48 8.14
CA PRO A 378 -22.24 -0.51 7.18
C PRO A 378 -23.55 -1.02 7.81
N TYR A 379 -23.50 -1.55 9.01
CA TYR A 379 -24.64 -2.01 9.79
C TYR A 379 -24.59 -1.44 11.21
N GLU A 380 -25.74 -1.28 11.85
CA GLU A 380 -25.80 -0.91 13.27
C GLU A 380 -25.01 -1.92 14.13
N ILE A 381 -24.28 -1.45 15.10
CA ILE A 381 -23.40 -2.28 15.94
C ILE A 381 -24.15 -3.45 16.57
N THR A 382 -25.43 -3.26 16.94
CA THR A 382 -26.27 -4.32 17.49
C THR A 382 -26.78 -5.34 16.45
N ASP A 383 -26.65 -5.09 15.17
CA ASP A 383 -26.97 -6.05 14.10
C ASP A 383 -25.90 -7.14 14.04
N GLU A 384 -26.30 -8.40 13.85
CA GLU A 384 -25.36 -9.54 13.75
C GLU A 384 -24.42 -9.43 12.53
N ARG A 385 -24.82 -8.71 11.48
CA ARG A 385 -23.99 -8.49 10.29
C ARG A 385 -22.78 -7.58 10.58
N ALA A 386 -22.86 -6.73 11.60
CA ALA A 386 -21.75 -5.90 12.04
C ALA A 386 -20.61 -6.71 12.66
N ASP A 387 -20.90 -7.92 13.15
CA ASP A 387 -19.89 -8.78 13.82
C ASP A 387 -18.76 -9.16 12.86
N ALA A 388 -19.07 -9.38 11.59
CA ALA A 388 -18.08 -9.66 10.56
C ALA A 388 -17.11 -8.49 10.37
N TYR A 389 -17.63 -7.27 10.31
CA TYR A 389 -16.81 -6.06 10.17
C TYR A 389 -16.00 -5.76 11.44
N MET A 390 -16.59 -5.88 12.62
CA MET A 390 -15.86 -5.69 13.87
C MET A 390 -14.72 -6.72 14.04
N SER A 391 -14.88 -7.91 13.44
CA SER A 391 -13.89 -8.97 13.46
C SER A 391 -12.89 -8.92 12.30
N ASP A 392 -13.17 -8.15 11.23
CA ASP A 392 -12.25 -8.01 10.11
C ASP A 392 -10.96 -7.31 10.58
N PRO A 393 -9.78 -7.93 10.37
CA PRO A 393 -8.51 -7.33 10.79
C PRO A 393 -8.22 -5.99 10.10
N ARG A 394 -8.74 -5.75 8.88
CA ARG A 394 -8.58 -4.49 8.15
C ARG A 394 -9.36 -3.33 8.79
N VAL A 395 -10.41 -3.62 9.54
CA VAL A 395 -11.14 -2.60 10.34
C VAL A 395 -10.31 -2.31 11.59
N THR A 396 -9.73 -1.12 11.66
CA THR A 396 -8.85 -0.70 12.76
C THR A 396 -9.54 0.18 13.77
N ALA A 397 -10.63 0.88 13.37
CA ALA A 397 -11.44 1.68 14.27
C ALA A 397 -12.89 1.84 13.75
N PHE A 398 -13.81 2.13 14.65
CA PHE A 398 -15.19 2.55 14.38
C PHE A 398 -15.80 3.28 15.57
N VAL A 399 -16.82 4.09 15.33
CA VAL A 399 -17.49 4.86 16.36
C VAL A 399 -18.64 4.06 17.01
N ILE A 400 -18.58 3.87 18.32
CA ILE A 400 -19.62 3.22 19.12
C ILE A 400 -20.83 4.16 19.26
N ALA A 401 -20.56 5.39 19.64
CA ALA A 401 -21.51 6.49 19.69
C ALA A 401 -20.78 7.82 19.60
N GLY A 402 -21.42 8.79 18.99
CA GLY A 402 -20.92 10.14 18.83
C GLY A 402 -22.00 11.16 19.05
N GLY A 403 -21.62 12.36 19.18
CA GLY A 403 -22.51 13.50 19.27
C GLY A 403 -23.55 13.44 20.34
N ALA A 404 -24.03 14.19 21.05
CA ALA A 404 -25.15 14.22 22.00
C ALA A 404 -25.09 13.21 23.11
N ALA A 405 -24.27 13.45 24.01
CA ALA A 405 -24.30 12.72 25.25
C ALA A 405 -24.85 13.56 26.42
N GLY A 406 -25.71 14.50 26.18
CA GLY A 406 -26.31 15.29 27.22
C GLY A 406 -27.77 14.92 27.49
N PRO A 407 -28.28 15.15 28.73
CA PRO A 407 -29.66 14.86 29.08
C PRO A 407 -30.70 15.61 28.24
N ASN A 408 -30.30 16.64 27.54
CA ASN A 408 -31.18 17.49 26.72
C ASN A 408 -30.97 17.33 25.21
N GLY A 409 -30.11 16.40 24.71
CA GLY A 409 -29.83 16.24 23.30
C GLY A 409 -29.10 17.42 22.65
N GLU A 410 -28.44 18.24 23.41
CA GLU A 410 -27.84 19.49 22.96
C GLU A 410 -26.44 19.32 22.33
N TYR A 411 -25.94 18.11 22.29
CA TYR A 411 -24.55 17.80 21.93
C TYR A 411 -24.48 16.81 20.79
N GLY A 412 -24.89 17.21 19.60
CA GLY A 412 -24.79 16.34 18.44
C GLY A 412 -23.98 16.98 17.36
N VAL A 413 -22.90 16.35 16.95
CA VAL A 413 -22.25 16.68 15.71
C VAL A 413 -22.55 15.59 14.68
N ASP A 414 -23.62 15.77 13.93
CA ASP A 414 -23.87 15.02 12.71
C ASP A 414 -23.33 15.84 11.55
N MET A 415 -22.00 16.00 11.51
CA MET A 415 -21.39 16.88 10.52
C MET A 415 -21.18 16.21 9.18
N TYR A 416 -21.07 14.87 9.08
CA TYR A 416 -20.54 14.23 7.87
C TYR A 416 -21.25 12.96 7.43
N GLY A 417 -22.56 12.89 7.62
CA GLY A 417 -23.43 11.98 6.85
C GLY A 417 -23.57 10.54 7.33
N GLY A 418 -23.09 10.22 8.51
CA GLY A 418 -23.47 8.99 9.21
C GLY A 418 -24.00 9.37 10.58
N SER A 419 -25.18 8.91 10.96
CA SER A 419 -25.70 9.20 12.29
C SER A 419 -24.84 8.50 13.35
N MET A 420 -23.80 9.19 13.81
CA MET A 420 -23.06 8.77 15.00
C MET A 420 -23.86 9.00 16.28
N ASN A 421 -24.90 9.85 16.21
CA ASN A 421 -25.79 10.16 17.31
C ASN A 421 -26.61 8.95 17.70
N LYS A 422 -26.51 8.53 18.95
CA LYS A 422 -27.23 7.39 19.51
C LYS A 422 -28.02 7.82 20.73
N THR A 423 -29.23 7.23 20.91
CA THR A 423 -29.95 7.40 22.18
C THR A 423 -29.16 6.80 23.35
N PRO A 424 -29.44 7.17 24.60
CA PRO A 424 -28.81 6.55 25.77
C PRO A 424 -28.91 5.02 25.74
N GLU A 425 -30.07 4.47 25.37
CA GLU A 425 -30.30 3.02 25.30
C GLU A 425 -29.46 2.37 24.17
N GLN A 426 -29.37 3.02 23.01
CA GLN A 426 -28.52 2.56 21.91
C GLN A 426 -27.03 2.62 22.29
N THR A 427 -26.62 3.67 22.98
CA THR A 427 -25.24 3.83 23.45
C THR A 427 -24.86 2.70 24.39
N VAL A 428 -25.71 2.38 25.38
CA VAL A 428 -25.50 1.27 26.31
C VAL A 428 -25.48 -0.07 25.57
N ALA A 429 -26.40 -0.30 24.64
CA ALA A 429 -26.48 -1.55 23.88
C ALA A 429 -25.24 -1.74 23.01
N ASN A 430 -24.81 -0.71 22.27
CA ASN A 430 -23.60 -0.72 21.45
C ASN A 430 -22.34 -0.99 22.29
N TYR A 431 -22.18 -0.24 23.38
CA TYR A 431 -21.04 -0.42 24.27
C TYR A 431 -20.97 -1.84 24.82
N ASN A 432 -22.09 -2.36 25.35
CA ASN A 432 -22.12 -3.70 25.92
C ASN A 432 -21.76 -4.77 24.89
N LYS A 433 -22.24 -4.63 23.66
CA LYS A 433 -21.89 -5.55 22.57
C LYS A 433 -20.40 -5.48 22.24
N VAL A 434 -19.86 -4.28 22.03
CA VAL A 434 -18.43 -4.09 21.71
C VAL A 434 -17.54 -4.53 22.89
N ALA A 435 -17.88 -4.20 24.12
CA ALA A 435 -17.14 -4.58 25.33
C ALA A 435 -17.18 -6.09 25.62
N SER A 436 -18.12 -6.83 25.03
CA SER A 436 -18.19 -8.29 25.19
C SER A 436 -17.03 -9.03 24.47
N ASN A 437 -16.35 -8.35 23.55
CA ASN A 437 -15.21 -8.92 22.80
C ASN A 437 -14.02 -7.95 22.91
N PRO A 438 -12.89 -8.37 23.52
CA PRO A 438 -11.72 -7.51 23.69
C PRO A 438 -11.14 -6.99 22.38
N GLU A 439 -11.20 -7.76 21.30
CA GLU A 439 -10.67 -7.32 19.98
C GLU A 439 -11.58 -6.25 19.34
N TRP A 440 -12.88 -6.34 19.53
CA TRP A 440 -13.81 -5.27 19.12
C TRP A 440 -13.62 -4.01 19.95
N PHE A 441 -13.42 -4.20 21.27
CA PHE A 441 -13.25 -3.09 22.20
C PHE A 441 -12.02 -2.24 21.85
N LYS A 442 -10.92 -2.85 21.43
CA LYS A 442 -9.72 -2.14 20.98
C LYS A 442 -9.96 -1.21 19.78
N LYS A 443 -10.99 -1.46 18.99
CA LYS A 443 -11.34 -0.70 17.79
C LYS A 443 -12.43 0.34 18.02
N GLY A 444 -13.25 0.16 19.05
CA GLY A 444 -14.42 1.00 19.34
C GLY A 444 -14.05 2.34 19.96
N LEU A 445 -14.56 3.42 19.42
CA LEU A 445 -14.30 4.80 19.86
C LEU A 445 -15.59 5.54 20.19
N PHE A 446 -15.52 6.44 21.15
CA PHE A 446 -16.52 7.48 21.35
C PHE A 446 -16.04 8.77 20.69
N TYR A 447 -16.94 9.48 20.02
CA TYR A 447 -16.63 10.71 19.28
C TYR A 447 -17.70 11.76 19.60
N TYR A 448 -17.45 12.60 20.62
CA TYR A 448 -18.48 13.50 21.13
C TYR A 448 -18.48 14.88 20.48
N THR A 449 -17.33 15.39 20.12
CA THR A 449 -17.16 16.76 19.63
C THR A 449 -16.12 16.77 18.52
N ASP A 450 -16.35 17.63 17.55
CA ASP A 450 -15.42 17.89 16.47
C ASP A 450 -14.89 19.31 16.61
N GLU A 451 -13.56 19.46 16.56
CA GLU A 451 -12.86 20.75 16.61
C GLU A 451 -13.44 21.72 17.67
N PRO A 452 -13.45 21.34 18.96
CA PRO A 452 -14.11 22.13 19.99
C PRO A 452 -13.54 23.54 20.10
N TRP A 453 -14.43 24.54 20.08
CA TRP A 453 -14.11 25.95 20.25
C TRP A 453 -15.12 26.63 21.23
N GLY A 454 -14.82 27.81 21.74
CA GLY A 454 -15.67 28.50 22.71
C GLY A 454 -15.85 27.68 24.00
N ASN A 455 -17.04 27.15 24.22
CA ASN A 455 -17.32 26.23 25.33
C ASN A 455 -17.14 24.75 24.96
N GLY A 456 -16.55 24.45 23.81
CA GLY A 456 -16.44 23.09 23.31
C GLY A 456 -15.64 22.14 24.19
N LEU A 457 -14.61 22.61 24.87
CA LEU A 457 -13.88 21.77 25.83
C LEU A 457 -14.74 21.41 27.07
N ASP A 458 -15.62 22.28 27.48
CA ASP A 458 -16.60 21.98 28.56
C ASP A 458 -17.59 20.90 28.08
N ILE A 459 -17.94 20.90 26.76
CA ILE A 459 -18.77 19.87 26.14
C ILE A 459 -18.05 18.52 26.14
N VAL A 460 -16.76 18.47 25.80
CA VAL A 460 -15.95 17.23 25.86
C VAL A 460 -16.02 16.66 27.30
N LYS A 461 -15.76 17.48 28.30
CA LYS A 461 -15.84 17.10 29.72
C LYS A 461 -17.23 16.56 30.08
N THR A 462 -18.27 17.36 29.85
CA THR A 462 -19.64 16.99 30.25
C THR A 462 -20.16 15.76 29.51
N SER A 463 -19.77 15.59 28.26
CA SER A 463 -20.11 14.39 27.50
C SER A 463 -19.42 13.14 28.04
N TYR A 464 -18.13 13.24 28.41
CA TYR A 464 -17.40 12.14 29.03
C TYR A 464 -18.03 11.76 30.36
N GLU A 465 -18.28 12.76 31.27
CA GLU A 465 -18.90 12.54 32.56
C GLU A 465 -20.28 11.87 32.42
N TYR A 466 -21.11 12.37 31.52
CA TYR A 466 -22.43 11.78 31.24
C TYR A 466 -22.36 10.33 30.74
N VAL A 467 -21.50 10.03 29.75
CA VAL A 467 -21.41 8.69 29.19
C VAL A 467 -20.81 7.71 30.18
N THR A 468 -19.80 8.10 30.95
CA THR A 468 -19.22 7.23 31.96
C THR A 468 -20.20 6.95 33.10
N GLU A 469 -21.04 7.91 33.48
CA GLU A 469 -22.15 7.69 34.41
C GLU A 469 -23.20 6.74 33.81
N LEU A 470 -23.63 6.98 32.59
CA LEU A 470 -24.60 6.15 31.86
C LEU A 470 -24.14 4.69 31.76
N LEU A 471 -22.87 4.47 31.46
CA LEU A 471 -22.27 3.13 31.29
C LEU A 471 -21.84 2.51 32.64
N GLY A 472 -21.72 3.30 33.70
CA GLY A 472 -21.20 2.84 34.98
C GLY A 472 -19.72 2.48 34.98
N THR A 473 -18.94 3.02 34.02
CA THR A 473 -17.51 2.70 33.83
C THR A 473 -16.78 3.84 33.14
N THR A 474 -15.50 4.01 33.47
CA THR A 474 -14.57 4.91 32.79
C THR A 474 -13.72 4.20 31.73
N ASN A 475 -13.92 2.88 31.56
CA ASN A 475 -13.20 2.11 30.54
C ASN A 475 -13.81 2.35 29.16
N ILE A 476 -13.52 3.49 28.57
CA ILE A 476 -13.94 3.90 27.24
C ILE A 476 -12.75 4.49 26.48
N ARG A 477 -12.76 4.39 25.15
CA ARG A 477 -11.83 5.10 24.26
C ARG A 477 -12.55 6.31 23.69
N ASN A 478 -12.05 7.49 23.98
CA ASN A 478 -12.67 8.76 23.60
C ASN A 478 -11.71 9.57 22.73
N ILE A 479 -12.11 9.82 21.48
CA ILE A 479 -11.37 10.61 20.50
C ILE A 479 -12.00 11.98 20.32
N THR A 480 -11.18 13.03 20.22
CA THR A 480 -11.63 14.37 19.86
C THR A 480 -10.62 15.01 18.90
N PRO A 481 -11.01 15.34 17.67
CA PRO A 481 -10.19 16.19 16.80
C PRO A 481 -10.01 17.57 17.42
N LEU A 482 -8.76 18.05 17.44
CA LEU A 482 -8.39 19.34 18.02
C LEU A 482 -7.86 20.23 16.90
N ALA A 483 -8.65 21.22 16.50
CA ALA A 483 -8.23 22.19 15.50
C ALA A 483 -6.99 22.95 15.95
N GLY A 484 -6.13 23.24 15.01
CA GLY A 484 -4.98 24.11 15.23
C GLY A 484 -5.32 25.55 15.56
N ASN A 485 -6.60 25.87 15.65
CA ASN A 485 -7.12 27.18 15.96
C ASN A 485 -6.99 27.49 17.44
N ASP A 486 -5.97 28.22 17.82
CA ASP A 486 -5.88 29.04 19.01
C ASP A 486 -5.74 28.34 20.36
N GLY A 487 -5.89 27.05 20.46
CA GLY A 487 -6.06 26.44 21.77
C GLY A 487 -7.20 27.13 22.52
N ASN A 488 -8.08 27.80 21.79
CA ASN A 488 -9.14 28.63 22.29
C ASN A 488 -10.33 27.80 22.71
N GLY A 489 -10.10 26.52 22.86
CA GLY A 489 -11.12 25.55 23.08
C GLY A 489 -12.04 25.81 24.26
N SER A 490 -11.82 26.83 25.08
CA SER A 490 -12.71 27.10 26.18
C SER A 490 -12.61 28.56 26.58
N ASP A 491 -13.75 29.24 26.57
CA ASP A 491 -13.88 30.56 27.21
C ASP A 491 -13.47 30.49 28.67
N TYR A 492 -13.73 29.35 29.35
CA TYR A 492 -13.29 29.09 30.71
C TYR A 492 -11.77 29.09 30.85
N CYS A 493 -11.07 28.34 29.98
CA CYS A 493 -9.60 28.28 29.99
C CYS A 493 -8.98 29.65 29.77
N GLN A 494 -9.52 30.44 28.84
CA GLN A 494 -9.06 31.81 28.58
C GLN A 494 -9.31 32.74 29.77
N ALA A 495 -10.52 32.72 30.32
CA ALA A 495 -10.91 33.58 31.40
C ALA A 495 -10.15 33.28 32.74
N ASN A 496 -9.78 32.02 32.93
CA ASN A 496 -9.13 31.54 34.15
C ASN A 496 -7.63 31.24 33.98
N ASP A 497 -7.08 31.49 32.80
CA ASP A 497 -5.67 31.24 32.50
C ASP A 497 -5.26 29.78 32.71
N VAL A 498 -6.12 28.84 32.29
CA VAL A 498 -5.92 27.41 32.40
C VAL A 498 -5.38 26.86 31.08
N ASP A 499 -4.47 25.89 31.15
CA ASP A 499 -3.96 25.13 30.00
C ASP A 499 -5.09 24.26 29.41
N PRO A 500 -5.52 24.49 28.14
CA PRO A 500 -6.62 23.74 27.54
C PRO A 500 -6.34 22.24 27.41
N VAL A 501 -5.10 21.83 27.10
CA VAL A 501 -4.72 20.41 26.99
C VAL A 501 -4.80 19.74 28.36
N ALA A 502 -4.23 20.36 29.42
CA ALA A 502 -4.34 19.83 30.76
C ALA A 502 -5.78 19.85 31.29
N TYR A 503 -6.62 20.73 30.76
CA TYR A 503 -8.03 20.80 31.14
C TYR A 503 -8.84 19.61 30.64
N ILE A 504 -8.57 19.14 29.41
CA ILE A 504 -9.31 18.03 28.80
C ILE A 504 -8.61 16.68 28.94
N ASP A 505 -7.35 16.64 29.33
CA ASP A 505 -6.55 15.44 29.55
C ASP A 505 -7.29 14.33 30.34
N PRO A 506 -8.01 14.62 31.44
CA PRO A 506 -8.76 13.58 32.14
C PRO A 506 -9.96 12.99 31.40
N TYR A 507 -10.33 13.56 30.26
CA TYR A 507 -11.56 13.25 29.52
C TYR A 507 -11.31 12.72 28.13
N ILE A 508 -10.04 12.64 27.69
CA ILE A 508 -9.60 12.12 26.39
C ILE A 508 -8.50 11.10 26.62
N ASN A 509 -8.50 10.02 25.85
CA ASN A 509 -7.42 9.04 25.84
C ASN A 509 -7.02 8.61 24.41
N VAL A 510 -7.64 9.22 23.40
CA VAL A 510 -7.21 9.17 22.00
C VAL A 510 -7.09 10.60 21.51
N TRP A 511 -5.88 11.13 21.57
CA TRP A 511 -5.56 12.49 21.13
C TRP A 511 -5.54 12.58 19.61
N CYS A 512 -6.25 13.53 19.02
CA CYS A 512 -6.31 13.69 17.58
C CYS A 512 -6.19 15.17 17.16
N PRO A 513 -5.02 15.81 17.37
CA PRO A 513 -4.82 17.18 16.90
C PRO A 513 -4.63 17.21 15.38
N GLN A 514 -4.84 18.38 14.78
CA GLN A 514 -4.40 18.64 13.43
C GLN A 514 -2.87 18.44 13.33
N SER A 515 -2.39 17.90 12.23
CA SER A 515 -0.96 17.53 12.04
C SER A 515 0.03 18.67 12.31
N THR A 516 -0.40 19.93 12.23
CA THR A 516 0.41 21.12 12.57
C THR A 516 0.82 21.18 14.04
N ALA A 517 0.14 20.47 14.94
CA ALA A 517 0.50 20.41 16.37
C ALA A 517 1.89 19.81 16.61
N PHE A 518 2.41 19.04 15.66
CA PHE A 518 3.74 18.43 15.73
C PHE A 518 4.87 19.33 15.20
N HIS A 519 4.55 20.57 14.87
CA HIS A 519 5.53 21.55 14.42
C HIS A 519 5.35 22.90 15.12
N LEU A 520 6.45 23.40 15.69
CA LEU A 520 6.52 24.76 16.16
C LEU A 520 6.52 25.75 15.02
N TRP A 521 5.52 26.56 14.98
CA TRP A 521 5.59 27.80 14.24
C TRP A 521 6.33 28.84 15.07
N SER A 522 7.57 29.11 14.75
CA SER A 522 8.34 30.11 15.48
C SER A 522 7.84 31.52 15.26
N GLU A 523 7.29 31.87 14.09
CA GLU A 523 6.84 33.24 13.82
C GLU A 523 5.87 33.31 12.63
N GLY A 524 4.81 34.01 12.70
CA GLY A 524 4.08 34.54 11.57
C GLY A 524 2.75 33.88 11.15
N GLY A 525 2.33 32.63 11.50
CA GLY A 525 1.08 32.03 11.05
C GLY A 525 -0.19 32.66 11.65
N LYS A 526 -1.28 32.67 10.90
CA LYS A 526 -2.56 33.28 11.29
C LYS A 526 -3.36 32.46 12.33
N TRP A 527 -2.94 31.23 12.63
CA TRP A 527 -3.71 30.25 13.39
C TRP A 527 -3.14 30.06 14.79
N GLY A 528 -3.94 30.05 15.77
CA GLY A 528 -3.63 30.37 17.16
C GLY A 528 -2.91 29.33 18.01
N LEU A 529 -2.50 28.17 17.47
CA LEU A 529 -1.58 27.24 18.16
C LEU A 529 -0.34 27.94 18.75
N ARG A 530 0.05 29.09 18.21
CA ARG A 530 1.15 29.91 18.69
C ARG A 530 0.98 30.44 20.10
N ARG A 531 -0.22 30.93 20.48
CA ARG A 531 -0.46 31.43 21.84
C ARG A 531 -0.38 30.28 22.82
N PHE A 532 -0.93 29.15 22.41
CA PHE A 532 -0.91 27.93 23.18
C PHE A 532 0.52 27.45 23.43
N VAL A 533 1.30 27.23 22.37
CA VAL A 533 2.68 26.74 22.45
C VAL A 533 3.59 27.69 23.22
N ARG A 534 3.49 28.98 22.98
CA ARG A 534 4.29 29.98 23.72
C ARG A 534 4.04 29.99 25.23
N LYS A 535 2.84 29.65 25.63
CA LYS A 535 2.47 29.72 27.05
C LYS A 535 2.60 28.40 27.77
N TYR A 536 2.27 27.29 27.11
CA TYR A 536 2.10 25.99 27.75
C TYR A 536 3.07 24.91 27.23
N GLY A 537 3.95 25.23 26.27
CA GLY A 537 4.89 24.29 25.65
C GLY A 537 4.31 23.58 24.42
N GLU A 538 5.17 22.82 23.78
CA GLU A 538 4.84 22.13 22.51
C GLU A 538 3.97 20.93 22.75
N PHE A 539 2.99 20.71 21.85
CA PHE A 539 2.16 19.51 21.89
C PHE A 539 3.00 18.24 21.71
N ALA A 540 3.99 18.26 20.80
CA ALA A 540 4.88 17.14 20.57
C ALA A 540 5.64 16.66 21.81
N ASP A 541 6.04 17.58 22.70
CA ASP A 541 6.68 17.22 23.98
C ASP A 541 5.70 16.51 24.93
N ARG A 542 4.42 16.90 24.90
CA ARG A 542 3.36 16.27 25.69
C ARG A 542 2.91 14.95 25.14
N ALA A 543 2.88 14.82 23.81
CA ALA A 543 2.48 13.62 23.12
C ALA A 543 3.25 12.38 23.60
N LYS A 544 4.54 12.57 23.91
CA LYS A 544 5.36 11.51 24.49
C LYS A 544 4.85 11.06 25.86
N ALA A 545 4.46 12.02 26.72
CA ALA A 545 3.92 11.70 28.05
C ALA A 545 2.56 10.99 27.96
N PHE A 546 1.71 11.38 27.00
CA PHE A 546 0.44 10.70 26.75
C PHE A 546 0.65 9.22 26.39
N LYS A 547 1.57 8.93 25.50
CA LYS A 547 1.91 7.55 25.12
C LYS A 547 2.53 6.76 26.29
N GLU A 548 3.38 7.38 27.11
CA GLU A 548 3.93 6.77 28.33
C GLU A 548 2.83 6.45 29.37
N ASN A 549 1.72 7.19 29.37
CA ASN A 549 0.53 6.92 30.18
C ASN A 549 -0.40 5.86 29.55
N GLY A 550 -0.10 5.36 28.35
CA GLY A 550 -0.91 4.37 27.64
C GLY A 550 -2.06 4.96 26.83
N GLU A 551 -2.01 6.26 26.54
CA GLU A 551 -2.95 6.95 25.69
C GLU A 551 -2.52 6.81 24.21
N GLU A 552 -3.48 6.93 23.28
CA GLU A 552 -3.22 6.87 21.86
C GLU A 552 -3.03 8.27 21.28
N LEU A 553 -2.14 8.36 20.31
CA LEU A 553 -1.84 9.58 19.60
C LEU A 553 -2.22 9.42 18.13
N TRP A 554 -3.25 10.13 17.72
CA TRP A 554 -3.70 10.22 16.35
C TRP A 554 -3.47 11.63 15.82
N TRP A 555 -3.69 11.84 14.54
CA TRP A 555 -3.78 13.16 13.95
C TRP A 555 -4.78 13.19 12.79
N TYR A 556 -5.09 14.40 12.31
CA TYR A 556 -5.89 14.58 11.12
C TYR A 556 -5.37 15.70 10.22
N VAL A 557 -5.82 15.64 8.96
CA VAL A 557 -5.75 16.69 7.96
C VAL A 557 -7.13 16.90 7.36
N CYS A 558 -7.39 18.08 6.80
CA CYS A 558 -8.64 18.43 6.13
C CYS A 558 -8.38 19.53 5.08
N CYS A 559 -9.27 20.53 4.96
CA CYS A 559 -8.98 21.75 4.19
C CYS A 559 -7.76 22.53 4.71
N ALA A 560 -7.19 22.10 5.80
CA ALA A 560 -5.95 22.56 6.41
C ALA A 560 -5.20 21.33 6.99
N PRO A 561 -3.87 21.41 7.18
CA PRO A 561 -3.02 22.56 6.88
C PRO A 561 -2.75 22.72 5.38
N GLU A 562 -2.44 23.94 5.00
CA GLU A 562 -2.02 24.26 3.64
C GLU A 562 -0.50 24.12 3.47
N VAL A 563 -0.02 24.30 2.24
CA VAL A 563 1.41 24.40 1.93
C VAL A 563 2.12 25.30 2.95
N PRO A 564 3.26 24.92 3.51
CA PRO A 564 4.15 23.81 3.13
C PRO A 564 3.91 22.46 3.84
N TYR A 565 2.84 22.29 4.55
CA TYR A 565 2.54 21.01 5.19
C TYR A 565 2.02 19.99 4.17
N ALA A 566 2.36 18.73 4.38
CA ALA A 566 1.76 17.64 3.64
C ALA A 566 0.25 17.52 3.94
N ASN A 567 -0.54 17.22 2.91
CA ASN A 567 -1.99 17.05 2.98
C ASN A 567 -2.46 16.25 1.75
N TYR A 568 -3.76 15.99 1.65
CA TYR A 568 -4.40 15.24 0.56
C TYR A 568 -5.01 16.15 -0.52
N PHE A 569 -4.32 17.22 -0.93
CA PHE A 569 -4.83 18.14 -1.96
C PHE A 569 -4.53 17.65 -3.38
N THR A 570 -5.44 17.98 -4.32
CA THR A 570 -5.33 17.57 -5.73
C THR A 570 -4.07 18.10 -6.41
N PHE A 571 -3.63 19.29 -6.07
CA PHE A 571 -2.47 19.95 -6.66
C PHE A 571 -1.12 19.50 -6.09
N TYR A 572 -1.11 18.70 -5.03
CA TYR A 572 0.12 18.12 -4.51
C TYR A 572 0.64 17.01 -5.42
N GLN A 573 1.96 16.91 -5.50
CA GLN A 573 2.62 15.73 -6.03
C GLN A 573 2.24 14.49 -5.20
N GLY A 574 2.18 13.33 -5.84
CA GLY A 574 1.82 12.08 -5.15
C GLY A 574 2.75 11.77 -3.97
N VAL A 575 4.04 12.09 -4.11
CA VAL A 575 5.03 11.94 -3.03
C VAL A 575 4.62 12.69 -1.76
N ILE A 576 3.99 13.86 -1.86
CA ILE A 576 3.56 14.65 -0.69
C ILE A 576 2.39 13.96 0.03
N VAL A 577 1.49 13.33 -0.71
CA VAL A 577 0.38 12.56 -0.15
C VAL A 577 0.91 11.32 0.61
N ARG A 578 1.80 10.56 -0.03
CA ARG A 578 2.42 9.36 0.56
C ARG A 578 3.34 9.69 1.75
N LEU A 579 3.99 10.86 1.73
CA LEU A 579 4.86 11.38 2.78
C LEU A 579 4.18 11.46 4.14
N LEU A 580 2.86 11.71 4.21
CA LEU A 580 2.14 11.80 5.49
C LEU A 580 2.34 10.57 6.37
N SER A 581 2.39 9.36 5.79
CA SER A 581 2.62 8.12 6.54
C SER A 581 4.06 8.03 7.08
N TRP A 582 5.05 8.56 6.35
CA TRP A 582 6.42 8.66 6.83
C TRP A 582 6.55 9.69 7.97
N GLN A 583 5.84 10.80 7.88
CA GLN A 583 5.76 11.79 8.96
C GLN A 583 4.97 11.26 10.16
N GLN A 584 3.96 10.43 9.94
CA GLN A 584 3.24 9.71 10.97
C GLN A 584 4.19 8.82 11.79
N TYR A 585 5.00 8.02 11.10
CA TYR A 585 6.01 7.19 11.75
C TYR A 585 7.06 8.06 12.48
N PHE A 586 7.56 9.13 11.85
CA PHE A 586 8.52 10.05 12.45
C PHE A 586 8.05 10.61 13.78
N ASN A 587 6.78 11.01 13.88
CA ASN A 587 6.16 11.60 15.08
C ASN A 587 5.55 10.57 16.04
N ASP A 588 5.69 9.28 15.76
CA ASP A 588 5.14 8.18 16.56
C ASP A 588 3.61 8.27 16.76
N VAL A 589 2.90 8.57 15.70
CA VAL A 589 1.44 8.71 15.66
C VAL A 589 0.79 7.36 15.33
N ASP A 590 -0.22 6.97 16.10
CA ASP A 590 -0.85 5.63 16.04
C ASP A 590 -1.96 5.54 15.00
N GLY A 591 -2.58 6.67 14.64
CA GLY A 591 -3.72 6.66 13.73
C GLY A 591 -3.95 7.95 12.98
N VAL A 592 -4.72 7.85 11.91
CA VAL A 592 -5.08 8.96 11.01
C VAL A 592 -6.59 9.10 10.93
N LEU A 593 -7.07 10.32 11.09
CA LEU A 593 -8.46 10.66 10.88
C LEU A 593 -8.60 11.59 9.67
N TYR A 594 -9.63 11.35 8.86
CA TYR A 594 -10.00 12.23 7.76
C TYR A 594 -11.53 12.34 7.63
N TYR A 595 -12.02 13.55 7.63
CA TYR A 595 -13.44 13.83 7.86
C TYR A 595 -14.39 13.35 6.76
N ARG A 596 -13.93 13.19 5.50
CA ARG A 596 -14.79 12.83 4.38
C ARG A 596 -13.99 12.24 3.22
N THR A 597 -14.35 11.06 2.76
CA THR A 597 -13.77 10.42 1.57
C THR A 597 -14.64 10.55 0.34
N PHE A 598 -15.95 10.72 0.55
CA PHE A 598 -16.95 10.74 -0.48
C PHE A 598 -17.92 11.92 -0.30
N GLY A 599 -18.19 12.63 -1.37
CA GLY A 599 -19.07 13.80 -1.36
C GLY A 599 -18.35 15.09 -1.76
N GLY A 600 -19.06 16.19 -1.81
CA GLY A 600 -18.51 17.48 -2.20
C GLY A 600 -18.21 17.63 -3.69
N GLN A 601 -18.38 16.58 -4.50
CA GLN A 601 -18.34 16.68 -5.94
C GLN A 601 -19.69 17.16 -6.48
N ILE A 602 -19.72 18.41 -6.94
CA ILE A 602 -20.95 19.05 -7.47
C ILE A 602 -21.20 18.59 -8.91
N SER A 603 -20.13 18.42 -9.68
CA SER A 603 -20.17 17.91 -11.05
C SER A 603 -18.81 17.32 -11.42
N LYS A 604 -18.67 16.70 -12.60
CA LYS A 604 -17.37 16.21 -13.08
C LYS A 604 -16.31 17.33 -13.26
N TYR A 605 -16.70 18.59 -13.16
CA TYR A 605 -15.83 19.75 -13.33
C TYR A 605 -15.77 20.67 -12.11
N HIS A 606 -16.43 20.30 -11.00
CA HIS A 606 -16.54 21.21 -9.87
C HIS A 606 -16.60 20.49 -8.53
N PHE A 607 -15.72 20.88 -7.59
CA PHE A 607 -15.75 20.50 -6.20
C PHE A 607 -16.39 21.59 -5.34
N ASP A 608 -16.98 21.24 -4.20
CA ASP A 608 -17.46 22.21 -3.21
C ASP A 608 -16.27 22.95 -2.55
N ILE A 609 -15.15 22.23 -2.35
CA ILE A 609 -13.87 22.78 -1.92
C ILE A 609 -12.87 22.63 -3.07
N GLY A 610 -12.34 23.72 -3.59
CA GLY A 610 -11.60 23.76 -4.85
C GLY A 610 -10.28 22.98 -4.88
N ASN A 611 -9.72 22.62 -3.72
CA ASN A 611 -8.50 21.81 -3.61
C ASN A 611 -8.75 20.29 -3.54
N GLY A 612 -10.02 19.86 -3.67
CA GLY A 612 -10.40 18.44 -3.62
C GLY A 612 -10.44 17.85 -2.21
N ASP A 613 -10.37 18.66 -1.16
CA ASP A 613 -10.54 18.19 0.20
C ASP A 613 -11.92 17.54 0.39
N GLY A 614 -11.95 16.39 1.09
CA GLY A 614 -13.17 15.63 1.30
C GLY A 614 -13.68 14.87 0.08
N VAL A 615 -12.92 14.78 -1.01
CA VAL A 615 -13.29 14.05 -2.22
C VAL A 615 -12.15 13.11 -2.62
N LEU A 616 -12.13 11.91 -2.08
CA LEU A 616 -11.14 10.87 -2.41
C LEU A 616 -11.72 9.78 -3.32
N GLN A 617 -13.03 9.72 -3.46
CA GLN A 617 -13.76 8.82 -4.36
C GLN A 617 -14.76 9.61 -5.20
N TYR A 618 -14.97 9.18 -6.42
CA TYR A 618 -15.80 9.84 -7.42
C TYR A 618 -16.95 8.92 -7.87
N GLU A 619 -18.11 9.50 -8.15
CA GLU A 619 -19.20 8.76 -8.79
C GLU A 619 -18.86 8.46 -10.25
N ALA A 620 -18.53 7.21 -10.57
CA ALA A 620 -18.13 6.80 -11.92
C ALA A 620 -19.22 7.05 -12.97
N ARG A 621 -20.51 7.17 -12.55
CA ARG A 621 -21.64 7.53 -13.44
C ARG A 621 -21.46 8.87 -14.15
N LEU A 622 -20.68 9.80 -13.59
CA LEU A 622 -20.39 11.08 -14.22
C LEU A 622 -19.58 10.93 -15.52
N TRP A 623 -18.92 9.78 -15.69
CA TRP A 623 -18.17 9.41 -16.89
C TRP A 623 -18.77 8.21 -17.61
N GLY A 624 -20.07 7.90 -17.35
CA GLY A 624 -20.78 6.80 -18.00
C GLY A 624 -20.34 5.41 -17.57
N ARG A 625 -19.84 5.27 -16.32
CA ARG A 625 -19.43 4.00 -15.71
C ARG A 625 -20.32 3.69 -14.51
N THR A 626 -20.23 2.49 -14.01
CA THR A 626 -20.92 2.05 -12.78
C THR A 626 -19.99 2.12 -11.58
N GLY A 627 -20.56 2.27 -10.37
CA GLY A 627 -19.80 2.26 -9.12
C GLY A 627 -19.05 3.56 -8.85
N TYR A 628 -17.89 3.43 -8.22
CA TYR A 628 -17.04 4.52 -7.78
C TYR A 628 -15.65 4.38 -8.36
N ALA A 629 -15.01 5.52 -8.59
CA ALA A 629 -13.64 5.62 -9.06
C ALA A 629 -12.76 6.23 -7.96
N PRO A 630 -11.62 5.66 -7.62
CA PRO A 630 -10.70 6.27 -6.68
C PRO A 630 -10.08 7.53 -7.26
N SER A 631 -9.67 8.43 -6.37
CA SER A 631 -8.76 9.50 -6.76
C SER A 631 -7.33 8.95 -6.86
N TRP A 632 -6.48 9.63 -7.61
CA TRP A 632 -5.03 9.42 -7.58
C TRP A 632 -4.46 9.47 -6.17
N ARG A 633 -4.98 10.41 -5.35
CA ARG A 633 -4.58 10.58 -3.96
C ARG A 633 -4.94 9.36 -3.10
N LEU A 634 -6.09 8.74 -3.33
CA LEU A 634 -6.51 7.56 -2.59
C LEU A 634 -5.56 6.38 -2.79
N LEU A 635 -5.02 6.21 -4.01
CA LEU A 635 -3.97 5.21 -4.26
C LEU A 635 -2.72 5.53 -3.43
N GLN A 636 -2.32 6.82 -3.37
CA GLN A 636 -1.14 7.22 -2.58
C GLN A 636 -1.35 7.12 -1.07
N ILE A 637 -2.59 7.29 -0.60
CA ILE A 637 -2.95 7.08 0.82
C ILE A 637 -2.79 5.60 1.15
N ARG A 638 -3.34 4.69 0.34
CA ARG A 638 -3.18 3.25 0.49
C ARG A 638 -1.70 2.86 0.55
N ASP A 639 -0.94 3.23 -0.48
CA ASP A 639 0.49 2.91 -0.57
C ASP A 639 1.30 3.53 0.58
N GLY A 640 0.84 4.66 1.12
CA GLY A 640 1.42 5.28 2.31
C GLY A 640 1.16 4.47 3.58
N PHE A 641 -0.01 3.87 3.74
CA PHE A 641 -0.31 2.95 4.84
C PHE A 641 0.57 1.68 4.75
N ASP A 642 0.75 1.13 3.54
CA ASP A 642 1.65 0.00 3.32
C ASP A 642 3.11 0.37 3.66
N ASP A 643 3.58 1.58 3.31
CA ASP A 643 4.90 2.09 3.73
C ASP A 643 5.00 2.17 5.27
N PHE A 644 3.95 2.62 5.96
CA PHE A 644 3.94 2.66 7.42
C PHE A 644 4.07 1.26 8.01
N ASP A 645 3.38 0.29 7.43
CA ASP A 645 3.48 -1.11 7.83
C ASP A 645 4.90 -1.64 7.63
N TYR A 646 5.56 -1.33 6.51
CA TYR A 646 6.98 -1.68 6.30
C TYR A 646 7.89 -1.08 7.38
N LEU A 647 7.69 0.19 7.73
CA LEU A 647 8.46 0.87 8.77
C LEU A 647 8.29 0.19 10.13
N ARG A 648 7.06 -0.21 10.48
CA ARG A 648 6.76 -0.91 11.73
C ARG A 648 7.33 -2.33 11.74
N MET A 649 7.18 -3.08 10.64
CA MET A 649 7.78 -4.41 10.49
C MET A 649 9.31 -4.35 10.62
N ALA A 650 9.95 -3.38 9.98
CA ALA A 650 11.38 -3.19 10.12
C ALA A 650 11.77 -2.81 11.56
N GLU A 651 10.98 -1.95 12.22
CA GLU A 651 11.20 -1.57 13.63
C GLU A 651 11.18 -2.79 14.56
N GLU A 652 10.26 -3.72 14.38
CA GLU A 652 10.18 -4.96 15.16
C GLU A 652 11.44 -5.83 15.00
N LEU A 653 12.06 -5.80 13.81
CA LEU A 653 13.23 -6.61 13.50
C LEU A 653 14.56 -5.95 13.92
N VAL A 654 14.73 -4.66 13.68
CA VAL A 654 16.02 -3.97 13.84
C VAL A 654 15.99 -2.79 14.83
N GLY A 655 14.81 -2.48 15.37
CA GLY A 655 14.61 -1.38 16.32
C GLY A 655 14.44 -0.01 15.67
N ARG A 656 13.69 0.87 16.36
CA ARG A 656 13.31 2.20 15.88
C ARG A 656 14.48 3.08 15.46
N GLU A 657 15.60 3.04 16.22
CA GLU A 657 16.77 3.89 15.90
C GLU A 657 17.35 3.59 14.51
N ALA A 658 17.36 2.31 14.10
CA ALA A 658 17.85 1.91 12.77
C ALA A 658 16.91 2.42 11.67
N VAL A 659 15.61 2.24 11.85
CA VAL A 659 14.58 2.68 10.90
C VAL A 659 14.57 4.21 10.77
N MET A 660 14.68 4.94 11.89
CA MET A 660 14.72 6.41 11.89
C MET A 660 15.87 7.00 11.07
N LYS A 661 17.00 6.29 10.92
CA LYS A 661 18.10 6.72 10.05
C LYS A 661 17.69 6.76 8.58
N VAL A 662 16.77 5.90 8.17
CA VAL A 662 16.20 5.90 6.82
C VAL A 662 15.08 6.95 6.72
N VAL A 663 14.16 6.97 7.67
CA VAL A 663 13.02 7.91 7.70
C VAL A 663 13.48 9.36 7.60
N THR A 664 14.56 9.72 8.30
CA THR A 664 15.10 11.10 8.27
C THR A 664 15.69 11.53 6.92
N LYS A 665 15.91 10.60 5.98
CA LYS A 665 16.26 10.94 4.59
C LYS A 665 15.04 11.44 3.81
N VAL A 666 13.85 10.96 4.16
CA VAL A 666 12.57 11.33 3.55
C VAL A 666 11.97 12.54 4.26
N SER A 667 11.88 12.48 5.59
CA SER A 667 11.37 13.56 6.41
C SER A 667 12.08 13.62 7.75
N SER A 668 12.61 14.78 8.09
CA SER A 668 13.23 15.07 9.39
C SER A 668 12.43 16.07 10.21
N GLY A 669 11.16 16.26 9.89
CA GLY A 669 10.19 17.14 10.56
C GLY A 669 9.08 17.54 9.61
N MET A 670 8.03 18.15 10.13
CA MET A 670 6.81 18.47 9.37
C MET A 670 7.06 19.38 8.16
N LEU A 671 8.11 20.20 8.16
CA LEU A 671 8.48 21.11 7.08
C LEU A 671 9.85 20.80 6.46
N LYS A 672 10.49 19.70 6.86
CA LYS A 672 11.80 19.28 6.36
C LYS A 672 11.66 17.89 5.74
N TYR A 673 11.27 17.85 4.49
CA TYR A 673 11.00 16.62 3.77
C TYR A 673 11.44 16.72 2.30
N THR A 674 11.52 15.58 1.63
CA THR A 674 11.80 15.51 0.21
C THR A 674 10.52 15.68 -0.61
N GLU A 675 10.61 16.37 -1.75
CA GLU A 675 9.61 16.37 -2.81
C GLU A 675 10.01 15.48 -4.00
N ASP A 676 11.19 14.88 -3.91
CA ASP A 676 11.68 13.95 -4.92
C ASP A 676 11.25 12.51 -4.58
N TYR A 677 10.30 11.99 -5.35
CA TYR A 677 9.77 10.64 -5.16
C TYR A 677 10.86 9.55 -5.19
N ARG A 678 11.95 9.77 -5.94
CA ARG A 678 13.07 8.82 -6.04
C ARG A 678 13.80 8.64 -4.70
N VAL A 679 13.83 9.68 -3.87
CA VAL A 679 14.39 9.60 -2.52
C VAL A 679 13.51 8.73 -1.63
N LEU A 680 12.18 8.86 -1.74
CA LEU A 680 11.24 8.02 -0.99
C LEU A 680 11.32 6.56 -1.46
N GLU A 681 11.34 6.29 -2.76
CA GLU A 681 11.50 4.94 -3.31
C GLU A 681 12.81 4.28 -2.85
N ALA A 682 13.93 5.03 -2.88
CA ALA A 682 15.20 4.52 -2.38
C ALA A 682 15.17 4.23 -0.88
N ALA A 683 14.49 5.06 -0.09
CA ALA A 683 14.31 4.82 1.34
C ALA A 683 13.43 3.58 1.58
N ARG A 684 12.35 3.41 0.80
CA ARG A 684 11.50 2.21 0.82
C ARG A 684 12.31 0.94 0.52
N ASP A 685 13.15 0.97 -0.51
CA ASP A 685 14.05 -0.16 -0.84
C ASP A 685 15.00 -0.49 0.33
N GLU A 686 15.52 0.51 1.07
CA GLU A 686 16.36 0.29 2.25
C GLU A 686 15.58 -0.38 3.39
N ILE A 687 14.34 0.04 3.64
CA ILE A 687 13.45 -0.58 4.65
C ILE A 687 13.16 -2.03 4.27
N VAL A 688 12.81 -2.28 3.00
CA VAL A 688 12.61 -3.62 2.47
C VAL A 688 13.84 -4.51 2.70
N GLN A 689 15.02 -3.97 2.44
CA GLN A 689 16.27 -4.72 2.66
C GLN A 689 16.48 -5.04 4.15
N MET A 690 16.11 -4.11 5.07
CA MET A 690 16.15 -4.39 6.51
C MET A 690 15.20 -5.55 6.88
N ILE A 691 14.01 -5.59 6.29
CA ILE A 691 13.07 -6.69 6.53
C ILE A 691 13.64 -8.00 6.01
N LEU A 692 14.00 -8.06 4.73
CA LEU A 692 14.51 -9.27 4.08
C LEU A 692 15.77 -9.85 4.75
N ASP A 693 16.63 -8.99 5.28
CA ASP A 693 17.88 -9.40 5.92
C ASP A 693 17.67 -9.96 7.34
N ASN A 694 16.60 -9.59 8.00
CA ASN A 694 16.39 -9.87 9.43
C ASN A 694 15.14 -10.71 9.71
N GLN A 695 14.28 -10.97 8.72
CA GLN A 695 13.21 -11.97 8.87
C GLN A 695 13.83 -13.37 8.99
N LYS A 696 13.22 -14.21 9.82
CA LYS A 696 13.72 -15.58 10.10
C LYS A 696 13.09 -16.59 9.15
#